data_02a33f6b6322c1eb8e8340b8be0e4599
#
_entry.id   02a33f6b6322c1eb8e8340b8be0e4599
#
_cell.length_a   1.000
_cell.length_b   1.000
_cell.length_c   1.000
_cell.angle_alpha   90.00
_cell.angle_beta   90.00
_cell.angle_gamma   90.00
#
_symmetry.space_group_name_H-M   'P 1'
#
loop_
_entity.id
_entity.type
_entity.pdbx_description
1 polymer ?
#
loop_
_entity_poly.entity_id
_entity_poly.type
_entity_poly.pdbx_seq_one_letter_code
_entity_poly.pdbx_strand_id
1 'polypeptide(L)'
;MKKRCLDESDIFACDFETTVFACQERTDVWAAACVALHSEDVRIFGNITDFFQFFVNMRKTVRLYFHNLKFDGNFILDALMYKWGYRPAYLRLPNGEVKEISDKDMLPKTYKYSISTMGQWYKIIIRTNKYKTIEIYDSLKLLPFSLKVLGKNLGTKHQKLEMEYKGFRFPDCPRTPKEDKYISNDVLVLKEALEIMFSQGHNSLTIGSECLKTYKAMTDDGLGKWESYFPNLYDMPGTEGLSAGEWIRKSYKGGWCYLRKGCSGVTVYNGTTADVNSLYPSMMHSMSGNYYPVGIPYFWNGDYIPEDALIENRYYFLHVRTGFKLKRGKLPCIQIKNSAMYKSTEWLESSLIDGKYRELPGPDGIITSTVDLYVTMTDWQLIKEQYELWDTEIMDGCWFRTQIGIFDSYIDYFAKIKKEAKDKCTRTIAKLFLNNLYGKMAMSTDSSFKFAEPSNDSFVFHDIHANDKRPGYIPCGSAITSYARCFTIRAAQANYHGNNRPGFRYADTDSIHCDLPPEKITGIRVHDKDFCCWKLESCWDTAVFVRQKTYIEHVTHNDLEPVVPYYDIKACGMPARSKELLLSSMLGTAKMSECKTVEDLQFLFSSGKRIMRTYDDFIPGLKVPGKLRPVRIPGGVILQDTFFTMRNS
;
A
#
# COMPACT_ATOMS: atom_id res chain seq x y z
N MET A 1 28.22 -20.25 -2.95
CA MET A 1 28.08 -20.09 -4.43
C MET A 1 27.47 -18.72 -4.70
N LYS A 2 28.17 -17.84 -5.46
CA LYS A 2 27.60 -16.55 -5.90
C LYS A 2 26.30 -16.85 -6.69
N LYS A 3 25.19 -16.21 -6.35
CA LYS A 3 23.95 -16.24 -7.15
C LYS A 3 24.35 -15.80 -8.57
N ARG A 4 24.24 -16.70 -9.55
CA ARG A 4 24.48 -16.37 -10.95
C ARG A 4 23.42 -15.34 -11.33
N CYS A 5 23.82 -14.12 -11.69
CA CYS A 5 22.90 -13.16 -12.29
C CYS A 5 22.27 -13.81 -13.53
N LEU A 6 20.95 -13.74 -13.65
CA LEU A 6 20.26 -14.09 -14.89
C LEU A 6 20.71 -13.11 -15.97
N ASP A 7 20.98 -13.63 -17.15
CA ASP A 7 21.15 -12.82 -18.34
C ASP A 7 19.81 -12.11 -18.65
N GLU A 8 19.83 -10.86 -19.07
CA GLU A 8 18.60 -10.13 -19.38
C GLU A 8 17.82 -10.77 -20.53
N SER A 9 18.51 -11.47 -21.44
CA SER A 9 17.90 -12.29 -22.52
C SER A 9 17.08 -13.48 -22.00
N ASP A 10 17.25 -13.88 -20.75
CA ASP A 10 16.47 -14.95 -20.08
C ASP A 10 15.30 -14.35 -19.24
N ILE A 11 15.03 -13.06 -19.38
CA ILE A 11 13.93 -12.34 -18.69
C ILE A 11 12.86 -11.95 -19.71
N PHE A 12 11.60 -12.22 -19.39
CA PHE A 12 10.47 -12.01 -20.28
C PHE A 12 9.39 -11.17 -19.62
N ALA A 13 8.77 -10.28 -20.40
CA ALA A 13 7.48 -9.68 -20.07
C ALA A 13 6.37 -10.58 -20.63
N CYS A 14 5.34 -10.85 -19.82
CA CYS A 14 4.28 -11.80 -20.14
C CYS A 14 2.91 -11.22 -19.75
N ASP A 15 1.86 -11.70 -20.46
CA ASP A 15 0.47 -11.33 -20.17
C ASP A 15 -0.49 -12.44 -20.67
N PHE A 16 -1.67 -12.56 -20.06
CA PHE A 16 -2.72 -13.50 -20.45
C PHE A 16 -4.01 -12.78 -20.79
N GLU A 17 -4.66 -13.26 -21.84
CA GLU A 17 -6.03 -12.91 -22.16
C GLU A 17 -6.96 -14.07 -21.82
N THR A 18 -8.06 -13.74 -21.14
CA THR A 18 -8.98 -14.76 -20.60
C THR A 18 -10.36 -14.64 -21.18
N THR A 19 -11.08 -15.76 -21.19
CA THR A 19 -12.47 -15.81 -21.63
C THR A 19 -13.35 -14.98 -20.69
N VAL A 20 -14.23 -14.15 -21.26
CA VAL A 20 -15.20 -13.36 -20.51
C VAL A 20 -16.53 -13.35 -21.28
N PHE A 21 -17.36 -14.35 -21.09
CA PHE A 21 -18.70 -14.41 -21.67
C PHE A 21 -19.72 -14.90 -20.62
N ALA A 22 -20.98 -14.55 -20.84
CA ALA A 22 -22.04 -14.92 -19.94
C ALA A 22 -22.23 -16.44 -19.88
N CYS A 23 -22.57 -16.96 -18.70
CA CYS A 23 -22.86 -18.38 -18.44
C CYS A 23 -21.66 -19.34 -18.65
N GLN A 24 -20.43 -18.88 -18.64
CA GLN A 24 -19.28 -19.78 -18.66
C GLN A 24 -19.11 -20.50 -17.30
N GLU A 25 -18.89 -21.82 -17.33
CA GLU A 25 -18.66 -22.61 -16.12
C GLU A 25 -17.27 -22.36 -15.53
N ARG A 26 -16.30 -22.06 -16.39
CA ARG A 26 -14.93 -21.72 -16.03
C ARG A 26 -14.36 -20.67 -16.99
N THR A 27 -13.34 -19.98 -16.53
CA THR A 27 -12.58 -19.04 -17.32
C THR A 27 -11.28 -19.70 -17.79
N ASP A 28 -10.99 -19.64 -19.08
CA ASP A 28 -9.77 -20.18 -19.66
C ASP A 28 -8.89 -19.06 -20.24
N VAL A 29 -7.57 -19.33 -20.31
CA VAL A 29 -6.62 -18.49 -21.05
C VAL A 29 -6.70 -18.88 -22.52
N TRP A 30 -7.18 -17.97 -23.37
CA TRP A 30 -7.30 -18.17 -24.81
C TRP A 30 -6.15 -17.56 -25.62
N ALA A 31 -5.38 -16.67 -24.97
CA ALA A 31 -4.12 -16.18 -25.54
C ALA A 31 -3.13 -15.88 -24.40
N ALA A 32 -1.88 -16.25 -24.62
CA ALA A 32 -0.77 -15.99 -23.71
C ALA A 32 0.40 -15.43 -24.50
N ALA A 33 0.89 -14.25 -24.13
CA ALA A 33 1.99 -13.61 -24.83
C ALA A 33 3.25 -13.51 -23.99
N CYS A 34 4.40 -13.52 -24.66
CA CYS A 34 5.67 -13.20 -24.03
C CYS A 34 6.62 -12.52 -25.04
N VAL A 35 7.50 -11.69 -24.49
CA VAL A 35 8.62 -11.08 -25.22
C VAL A 35 9.84 -11.03 -24.30
N ALA A 36 11.02 -11.43 -24.80
CA ALA A 36 12.26 -11.29 -24.06
C ALA A 36 12.69 -9.82 -23.97
N LEU A 37 13.38 -9.43 -22.90
CA LEU A 37 14.01 -8.11 -22.84
C LEU A 37 14.99 -7.94 -24.01
N HIS A 38 15.07 -6.74 -24.53
CA HIS A 38 15.89 -6.34 -25.68
C HIS A 38 15.49 -7.04 -27.02
N SER A 39 14.29 -7.66 -27.07
CA SER A 39 13.72 -8.24 -28.30
C SER A 39 12.42 -7.52 -28.67
N GLU A 40 12.11 -7.52 -29.95
CA GLU A 40 10.80 -7.10 -30.48
C GLU A 40 9.97 -8.32 -30.94
N ASP A 41 10.53 -9.55 -30.82
CA ASP A 41 9.88 -10.81 -31.24
C ASP A 41 8.87 -11.26 -30.19
N VAL A 42 7.61 -10.81 -30.32
CA VAL A 42 6.51 -11.22 -29.46
C VAL A 42 6.00 -12.57 -29.89
N ARG A 43 5.90 -13.51 -28.95
CA ARG A 43 5.29 -14.82 -29.16
C ARG A 43 3.93 -14.89 -28.50
N ILE A 44 2.94 -15.35 -29.23
CA ILE A 44 1.56 -15.52 -28.76
C ILE A 44 1.18 -16.98 -28.89
N PHE A 45 0.71 -17.57 -27.80
CA PHE A 45 0.24 -18.95 -27.68
C PHE A 45 -1.28 -18.96 -27.56
N GLY A 46 -1.94 -19.95 -28.12
CA GLY A 46 -3.40 -20.09 -28.07
C GLY A 46 -3.93 -20.61 -26.70
N ASN A 47 -3.04 -21.10 -25.85
CA ASN A 47 -3.40 -21.65 -24.55
C ASN A 47 -2.25 -21.57 -23.55
N ILE A 48 -2.56 -21.72 -22.25
CA ILE A 48 -1.59 -21.63 -21.17
C ILE A 48 -0.58 -22.79 -21.15
N THR A 49 -0.96 -23.96 -21.66
CA THR A 49 -0.09 -25.16 -21.63
C THR A 49 1.06 -25.02 -22.62
N ASP A 50 0.80 -24.58 -23.83
CA ASP A 50 1.82 -24.34 -24.85
C ASP A 50 2.77 -23.22 -24.44
N PHE A 51 2.22 -22.13 -23.85
CA PHE A 51 3.00 -21.06 -23.24
C PHE A 51 3.96 -21.61 -22.17
N PHE A 52 3.48 -22.43 -21.24
CA PHE A 52 4.32 -23.00 -20.19
C PHE A 52 5.36 -23.98 -20.75
N GLN A 53 4.96 -24.84 -21.70
CA GLN A 53 5.85 -25.81 -22.32
C GLN A 53 7.00 -25.15 -23.09
N PHE A 54 6.76 -23.99 -23.70
CA PHE A 54 7.81 -23.21 -24.33
C PHE A 54 8.94 -22.88 -23.34
N PHE A 55 8.61 -22.42 -22.14
CA PHE A 55 9.59 -22.15 -21.11
C PHE A 55 10.18 -23.43 -20.49
N VAL A 56 9.40 -24.51 -20.35
CA VAL A 56 9.92 -25.81 -19.90
C VAL A 56 11.00 -26.33 -20.84
N ASN A 57 10.89 -26.09 -22.12
CA ASN A 57 11.84 -26.55 -23.14
C ASN A 57 13.13 -25.72 -23.24
N MET A 58 13.14 -24.51 -22.68
CA MET A 58 14.35 -23.71 -22.60
C MET A 58 15.43 -24.39 -21.76
N ARG A 59 16.70 -24.20 -22.07
CA ARG A 59 17.81 -24.86 -21.36
C ARG A 59 18.20 -24.19 -20.04
N LYS A 60 17.94 -22.87 -19.93
CA LYS A 60 18.34 -22.05 -18.78
C LYS A 60 17.17 -21.76 -17.84
N THR A 61 17.47 -21.34 -16.63
CA THR A 61 16.52 -20.68 -15.75
C THR A 61 16.04 -19.39 -16.39
N VAL A 62 14.74 -19.13 -16.33
CA VAL A 62 14.11 -17.93 -16.91
C VAL A 62 13.31 -17.19 -15.85
N ARG A 63 13.16 -15.88 -16.06
CA ARG A 63 12.30 -15.05 -15.21
C ARG A 63 11.21 -14.40 -16.05
N LEU A 64 9.97 -14.56 -15.61
CA LEU A 64 8.78 -14.05 -16.26
C LEU A 64 8.20 -12.94 -15.41
N TYR A 65 7.94 -11.78 -15.95
CA TYR A 65 7.25 -10.69 -15.31
C TYR A 65 5.83 -10.58 -15.84
N PHE A 66 4.87 -10.70 -14.95
CA PHE A 66 3.47 -10.37 -15.20
C PHE A 66 3.12 -9.06 -14.49
N HIS A 67 2.20 -8.29 -15.04
CA HIS A 67 1.77 -7.05 -14.42
C HIS A 67 0.43 -7.23 -13.69
N ASN A 68 0.45 -7.25 -12.34
CA ASN A 68 -0.65 -7.68 -11.47
C ASN A 68 -0.83 -9.20 -11.46
N LEU A 69 0.24 -9.91 -11.14
CA LEU A 69 0.31 -11.37 -11.05
C LEU A 69 -0.85 -11.99 -10.24
N LYS A 70 -1.54 -11.22 -9.40
CA LYS A 70 -2.73 -11.68 -8.69
C LYS A 70 -3.83 -12.16 -9.63
N PHE A 71 -3.93 -11.62 -10.84
CA PHE A 71 -4.88 -12.09 -11.86
C PHE A 71 -4.33 -13.34 -12.56
N ASP A 72 -3.24 -13.22 -13.28
CA ASP A 72 -2.65 -14.28 -14.12
C ASP A 72 -2.17 -15.48 -13.32
N GLY A 73 -1.61 -15.21 -12.15
CA GLY A 73 -1.07 -16.24 -11.27
C GLY A 73 -2.10 -17.26 -10.78
N ASN A 74 -3.40 -16.92 -10.74
CA ASN A 74 -4.43 -17.90 -10.39
C ASN A 74 -4.56 -18.98 -11.45
N PHE A 75 -4.46 -18.65 -12.74
CA PHE A 75 -4.48 -19.63 -13.84
C PHE A 75 -3.22 -20.50 -13.84
N ILE A 76 -2.07 -19.90 -13.53
CA ILE A 76 -0.79 -20.63 -13.41
C ILE A 76 -0.86 -21.63 -12.25
N LEU A 77 -1.32 -21.20 -11.07
CA LEU A 77 -1.42 -22.09 -9.90
C LEU A 77 -2.45 -23.21 -10.11
N ASP A 78 -3.59 -22.90 -10.75
CA ASP A 78 -4.57 -23.92 -11.12
C ASP A 78 -3.95 -24.98 -12.04
N ALA A 79 -3.26 -24.53 -13.09
CA ALA A 79 -2.60 -25.45 -14.03
C ALA A 79 -1.50 -26.29 -13.37
N LEU A 80 -0.69 -25.71 -12.46
CA LEU A 80 0.31 -26.45 -11.70
C LEU A 80 -0.31 -27.52 -10.80
N MET A 81 -1.42 -27.19 -10.13
CA MET A 81 -2.09 -28.10 -9.18
C MET A 81 -2.82 -29.26 -9.90
N TYR A 82 -3.50 -28.98 -11.00
CA TYR A 82 -4.45 -29.93 -11.58
C TYR A 82 -4.09 -30.44 -12.98
N LYS A 83 -3.33 -29.65 -13.78
CA LYS A 83 -3.09 -30.00 -15.20
C LYS A 83 -1.69 -30.51 -15.45
N TRP A 84 -0.66 -29.94 -14.81
CA TRP A 84 0.75 -30.21 -15.16
C TRP A 84 1.47 -31.18 -14.23
N GLY A 85 0.79 -31.68 -13.19
CA GLY A 85 1.34 -32.70 -12.27
C GLY A 85 2.50 -32.17 -11.39
N TYR A 86 2.53 -30.90 -11.09
CA TYR A 86 3.49 -30.32 -10.14
C TYR A 86 2.98 -30.43 -8.71
N ARG A 87 3.91 -30.60 -7.77
CA ARG A 87 3.59 -30.69 -6.34
C ARG A 87 4.07 -29.45 -5.61
N PRO A 88 3.35 -29.01 -4.56
CA PRO A 88 3.82 -27.92 -3.71
C PRO A 88 5.14 -28.28 -3.01
N ALA A 89 6.08 -27.34 -2.94
CA ALA A 89 7.38 -27.50 -2.29
C ALA A 89 7.30 -27.09 -0.80
N TYR A 90 6.43 -27.73 -0.05
CA TYR A 90 6.25 -27.51 1.38
C TYR A 90 6.42 -28.83 2.13
N LEU A 91 6.98 -28.72 3.35
CA LEU A 91 7.16 -29.85 4.23
C LEU A 91 6.09 -29.79 5.34
N ARG A 92 5.31 -30.86 5.49
CA ARG A 92 4.42 -31.00 6.63
C ARG A 92 5.18 -31.68 7.77
N LEU A 93 5.28 -31.02 8.89
CA LEU A 93 5.93 -31.53 10.07
C LEU A 93 4.98 -32.48 10.84
N PRO A 94 5.51 -33.36 11.73
CA PRO A 94 4.69 -34.30 12.51
C PRO A 94 3.65 -33.61 13.39
N ASN A 95 3.89 -32.36 13.81
CA ASN A 95 2.96 -31.56 14.61
C ASN A 95 1.85 -30.91 13.76
N GLY A 96 1.79 -31.18 12.44
CA GLY A 96 0.81 -30.61 11.51
C GLY A 96 1.20 -29.24 10.93
N GLU A 97 2.28 -28.63 11.40
CA GLU A 97 2.78 -27.38 10.82
C GLU A 97 3.32 -27.58 9.40
N VAL A 98 3.17 -26.56 8.59
CA VAL A 98 3.70 -26.53 7.22
C VAL A 98 4.89 -25.57 7.15
N LYS A 99 6.03 -26.08 6.65
CA LYS A 99 7.27 -25.31 6.50
C LYS A 99 7.66 -25.19 5.03
N GLU A 100 8.09 -24.01 4.61
CA GLU A 100 8.60 -23.77 3.27
C GLU A 100 9.93 -24.50 3.04
N ILE A 101 10.08 -25.16 1.88
CA ILE A 101 11.36 -25.73 1.43
C ILE A 101 12.18 -24.60 0.77
N SER A 102 13.47 -24.53 1.08
CA SER A 102 14.35 -23.52 0.49
C SER A 102 14.47 -23.70 -1.05
N ASP A 103 14.76 -22.61 -1.77
CA ASP A 103 14.90 -22.66 -3.25
C ASP A 103 15.93 -23.70 -3.71
N LYS A 104 16.97 -23.96 -2.88
CA LYS A 104 18.04 -24.92 -3.19
C LYS A 104 17.58 -26.37 -3.06
N ASP A 105 16.68 -26.63 -2.12
CA ASP A 105 16.25 -27.96 -1.73
C ASP A 105 14.97 -28.40 -2.46
N MET A 106 14.42 -27.55 -3.31
CA MET A 106 13.27 -27.88 -4.14
C MET A 106 13.56 -29.06 -5.07
N LEU A 107 12.70 -30.06 -5.07
CA LEU A 107 12.76 -31.21 -5.96
C LEU A 107 12.23 -30.86 -7.36
N PRO A 108 12.63 -31.63 -8.42
CA PRO A 108 12.01 -31.49 -9.73
C PRO A 108 10.49 -31.67 -9.69
N LYS A 109 9.79 -30.96 -10.59
CA LYS A 109 8.32 -30.91 -10.65
C LYS A 109 7.65 -30.46 -9.36
N THR A 110 8.28 -29.46 -8.68
CA THR A 110 7.67 -28.80 -7.53
C THR A 110 7.55 -27.29 -7.77
N TYR A 111 6.63 -26.65 -7.05
CA TYR A 111 6.44 -25.22 -7.08
C TYR A 111 6.21 -24.66 -5.68
N LYS A 112 6.51 -23.37 -5.52
CA LYS A 112 6.12 -22.58 -4.36
C LYS A 112 5.78 -21.16 -4.77
N TYR A 113 5.12 -20.41 -3.90
CA TYR A 113 4.76 -19.03 -4.17
C TYR A 113 4.81 -18.17 -2.91
N SER A 114 4.90 -16.87 -3.09
CA SER A 114 4.84 -15.89 -2.00
C SER A 114 3.61 -15.02 -2.18
N ILE A 115 2.58 -15.29 -1.38
CA ILE A 115 1.36 -14.49 -1.26
C ILE A 115 1.21 -14.16 0.22
N SER A 116 1.28 -12.86 0.57
CA SER A 116 1.16 -12.46 1.98
C SER A 116 -0.22 -12.81 2.56
N THR A 117 -0.33 -12.84 3.89
CA THR A 117 -1.60 -12.99 4.62
C THR A 117 -2.64 -11.94 4.23
N MET A 118 -2.18 -10.75 3.78
CA MET A 118 -3.02 -9.67 3.23
C MET A 118 -3.40 -9.87 1.75
N GLY A 119 -3.06 -11.01 1.15
CA GLY A 119 -3.37 -11.34 -0.24
C GLY A 119 -2.55 -10.58 -1.28
N GLN A 120 -1.35 -10.10 -0.92
CA GLN A 120 -0.41 -9.48 -1.86
C GLN A 120 0.45 -10.56 -2.51
N TRP A 121 0.45 -10.59 -3.83
CA TRP A 121 1.25 -11.52 -4.62
C TRP A 121 2.63 -10.93 -4.92
N TYR A 122 3.66 -11.75 -4.86
CA TYR A 122 5.04 -11.33 -5.15
C TYR A 122 5.68 -12.19 -6.24
N LYS A 123 5.65 -13.52 -6.07
CA LYS A 123 6.33 -14.43 -6.98
C LYS A 123 5.76 -15.84 -6.92
N ILE A 124 5.98 -16.60 -8.00
CA ILE A 124 5.83 -18.07 -8.08
C ILE A 124 7.18 -18.64 -8.55
N ILE A 125 7.67 -19.68 -7.93
CA ILE A 125 8.90 -20.38 -8.28
C ILE A 125 8.56 -21.80 -8.65
N ILE A 126 8.97 -22.25 -9.84
CA ILE A 126 8.67 -23.55 -10.37
C ILE A 126 9.97 -24.27 -10.69
N ARG A 127 10.25 -25.39 -10.03
CA ARG A 127 11.41 -26.25 -10.30
C ARG A 127 11.01 -27.29 -11.35
N THR A 128 11.42 -27.10 -12.59
CA THR A 128 11.05 -28.00 -13.69
C THR A 128 11.92 -29.27 -13.71
N ASN A 129 13.22 -29.14 -13.44
CA ASN A 129 14.16 -30.26 -13.32
C ASN A 129 15.26 -29.91 -12.29
N LYS A 130 16.25 -30.78 -12.10
CA LYS A 130 17.34 -30.60 -11.11
C LYS A 130 18.10 -29.28 -11.24
N TYR A 131 18.21 -28.73 -12.44
CA TYR A 131 19.07 -27.58 -12.73
C TYR A 131 18.32 -26.33 -13.15
N LYS A 132 17.00 -26.41 -13.37
CA LYS A 132 16.22 -25.35 -13.98
C LYS A 132 15.02 -24.93 -13.16
N THR A 133 14.85 -23.64 -13.10
CA THR A 133 13.72 -22.97 -12.44
C THR A 133 13.06 -21.99 -13.40
N ILE A 134 11.74 -21.87 -13.35
CA ILE A 134 10.97 -20.77 -13.91
C ILE A 134 10.59 -19.89 -12.73
N GLU A 135 11.04 -18.64 -12.74
CA GLU A 135 10.71 -17.63 -11.73
C GLU A 135 9.66 -16.70 -12.31
N ILE A 136 8.52 -16.55 -11.66
CA ILE A 136 7.44 -15.66 -12.10
C ILE A 136 7.27 -14.55 -11.05
N TYR A 137 7.38 -13.30 -11.46
CA TYR A 137 7.41 -12.13 -10.59
C TYR A 137 6.28 -11.15 -10.93
N ASP A 138 5.76 -10.48 -9.91
CA ASP A 138 4.80 -9.39 -10.09
C ASP A 138 5.54 -8.06 -10.32
N SER A 139 5.53 -7.58 -11.55
CA SER A 139 6.14 -6.29 -11.91
C SER A 139 5.43 -5.10 -11.26
N LEU A 140 4.16 -5.23 -10.86
CA LEU A 140 3.43 -4.18 -10.12
C LEU A 140 4.09 -3.84 -8.77
N LYS A 141 4.93 -4.73 -8.23
CA LYS A 141 5.69 -4.47 -6.99
C LYS A 141 6.90 -3.56 -7.21
N LEU A 142 7.46 -3.57 -8.41
CA LEU A 142 8.54 -2.68 -8.82
C LEU A 142 8.00 -1.40 -9.47
N LEU A 143 6.95 -1.53 -10.27
CA LEU A 143 6.30 -0.47 -11.04
C LEU A 143 4.82 -0.33 -10.61
N PRO A 144 4.52 0.38 -9.52
CA PRO A 144 3.19 0.40 -8.89
C PRO A 144 2.18 1.31 -9.62
N PHE A 145 2.06 1.15 -10.93
CA PHE A 145 1.13 1.87 -11.79
C PHE A 145 0.39 0.88 -12.71
N SER A 146 -0.74 1.27 -13.30
CA SER A 146 -1.34 0.48 -14.39
C SER A 146 -0.50 0.56 -15.65
N LEU A 147 -0.58 -0.43 -16.55
CA LEU A 147 0.14 -0.42 -17.84
C LEU A 147 -0.13 0.86 -18.65
N LYS A 148 -1.38 1.35 -18.67
CA LYS A 148 -1.75 2.62 -19.34
C LYS A 148 -0.98 3.81 -18.77
N VAL A 149 -0.85 3.86 -17.44
CA VAL A 149 -0.11 4.92 -16.74
C VAL A 149 1.40 4.73 -16.92
N LEU A 150 1.91 3.50 -16.92
CA LEU A 150 3.32 3.21 -17.18
C LEU A 150 3.72 3.71 -18.57
N GLY A 151 3.01 3.33 -19.62
CA GLY A 151 3.28 3.76 -20.98
C GLY A 151 3.35 5.30 -21.08
N LYS A 152 2.35 5.98 -20.53
CA LYS A 152 2.29 7.45 -20.53
C LYS A 152 3.39 8.11 -19.70
N ASN A 153 3.70 7.57 -18.50
CA ASN A 153 4.61 8.20 -17.56
C ASN A 153 6.08 7.91 -17.88
N LEU A 154 6.39 6.70 -18.33
CA LEU A 154 7.73 6.31 -18.72
C LEU A 154 8.06 6.62 -20.18
N GLY A 155 7.06 7.08 -20.97
CA GLY A 155 7.27 7.45 -22.37
C GLY A 155 7.67 6.25 -23.23
N THR A 156 7.10 5.08 -22.96
CA THR A 156 7.39 3.86 -23.73
C THR A 156 6.98 4.06 -25.20
N LYS A 157 7.71 3.41 -26.10
CA LYS A 157 7.42 3.44 -27.56
C LYS A 157 6.01 2.91 -27.85
N HIS A 158 5.63 1.82 -27.17
CA HIS A 158 4.31 1.25 -27.25
C HIS A 158 3.41 1.82 -26.12
N GLN A 159 2.12 1.93 -26.40
CA GLN A 159 1.13 2.42 -25.42
C GLN A 159 0.01 1.39 -25.30
N LYS A 160 -0.60 1.26 -24.11
CA LYS A 160 -1.72 0.35 -23.92
C LYS A 160 -2.88 0.74 -24.84
N LEU A 161 -3.32 -0.21 -25.64
CA LEU A 161 -4.47 -0.08 -26.51
C LEU A 161 -5.77 -0.37 -25.75
N GLU A 162 -6.90 0.02 -26.36
CA GLU A 162 -8.22 -0.37 -25.88
C GLU A 162 -8.82 -1.41 -26.83
N MET A 163 -9.38 -2.48 -26.28
CA MET A 163 -10.07 -3.51 -27.02
C MET A 163 -11.42 -3.79 -26.38
N GLU A 164 -12.46 -3.84 -27.21
CA GLU A 164 -13.74 -4.38 -26.79
C GLU A 164 -13.71 -5.90 -26.96
N TYR A 165 -13.90 -6.63 -25.85
CA TYR A 165 -14.05 -8.08 -25.90
C TYR A 165 -15.41 -8.44 -26.49
N LYS A 166 -15.45 -8.60 -27.83
CA LYS A 166 -16.67 -9.02 -28.54
C LYS A 166 -16.54 -10.48 -28.94
N GLY A 167 -17.56 -11.25 -28.61
CA GLY A 167 -17.72 -12.63 -29.03
C GLY A 167 -17.08 -13.68 -28.12
N PHE A 168 -17.35 -14.91 -28.46
CA PHE A 168 -16.91 -16.08 -27.74
C PHE A 168 -15.43 -16.39 -28.04
N ARG A 169 -14.64 -16.56 -26.99
CA ARG A 169 -13.22 -16.94 -27.06
C ARG A 169 -12.98 -18.17 -26.22
N PHE A 170 -12.15 -19.07 -26.73
CA PHE A 170 -11.76 -20.32 -26.08
C PHE A 170 -10.29 -20.65 -26.43
N PRO A 171 -9.61 -21.54 -25.69
CA PRO A 171 -8.26 -21.95 -26.03
C PRO A 171 -8.13 -22.38 -27.49
N ASP A 172 -7.05 -21.95 -28.14
CA ASP A 172 -6.73 -22.22 -29.54
C ASP A 172 -7.74 -21.69 -30.58
N CYS A 173 -8.63 -20.77 -30.19
CA CYS A 173 -9.50 -20.14 -31.18
C CYS A 173 -8.68 -19.21 -32.12
N PRO A 174 -9.12 -19.06 -33.38
CA PRO A 174 -8.48 -18.11 -34.31
C PRO A 174 -8.48 -16.70 -33.76
N ARG A 175 -7.33 -16.04 -33.86
CA ARG A 175 -7.16 -14.63 -33.45
C ARG A 175 -7.18 -13.73 -34.67
N THR A 176 -7.67 -12.52 -34.49
CA THR A 176 -7.63 -11.46 -35.50
C THR A 176 -6.32 -10.67 -35.38
N PRO A 177 -5.84 -10.02 -36.47
CA PRO A 177 -4.66 -9.14 -36.40
C PRO A 177 -4.80 -7.99 -35.38
N LYS A 178 -6.02 -7.55 -35.12
CA LYS A 178 -6.30 -6.52 -34.13
C LYS A 178 -6.08 -7.03 -32.69
N GLU A 179 -6.49 -8.25 -32.42
CA GLU A 179 -6.26 -8.94 -31.14
C GLU A 179 -4.76 -9.22 -30.93
N ASP A 180 -4.08 -9.75 -31.94
CA ASP A 180 -2.63 -10.00 -31.88
C ASP A 180 -1.87 -8.70 -31.61
N LYS A 181 -2.26 -7.60 -32.25
CA LYS A 181 -1.68 -6.28 -32.01
C LYS A 181 -1.94 -5.79 -30.58
N TYR A 182 -3.15 -5.98 -30.07
CA TYR A 182 -3.50 -5.59 -28.69
C TYR A 182 -2.67 -6.36 -27.67
N ILE A 183 -2.67 -7.69 -27.77
CA ILE A 183 -1.95 -8.60 -26.86
C ILE A 183 -0.44 -8.34 -26.92
N SER A 184 0.13 -8.15 -28.11
CA SER A 184 1.55 -7.81 -28.28
C SER A 184 1.90 -6.49 -27.63
N ASN A 185 1.02 -5.50 -27.74
CA ASN A 185 1.28 -4.17 -27.20
C ASN A 185 1.38 -4.18 -25.67
N ASP A 186 0.57 -4.97 -24.98
CA ASP A 186 0.59 -5.04 -23.52
C ASP A 186 1.93 -5.60 -22.99
N VAL A 187 2.46 -6.64 -23.59
CA VAL A 187 3.77 -7.17 -23.21
C VAL A 187 4.93 -6.27 -23.63
N LEU A 188 4.81 -5.54 -24.75
CA LEU A 188 5.83 -4.58 -25.18
C LEU A 188 5.90 -3.36 -24.26
N VAL A 189 4.77 -2.81 -23.83
CA VAL A 189 4.73 -1.72 -22.83
C VAL A 189 5.40 -2.17 -21.53
N LEU A 190 5.11 -3.39 -21.06
CA LEU A 190 5.72 -3.93 -19.84
C LEU A 190 7.23 -4.15 -20.02
N LYS A 191 7.65 -4.73 -21.15
CA LYS A 191 9.07 -4.95 -21.50
C LYS A 191 9.83 -3.64 -21.45
N GLU A 192 9.38 -2.63 -22.17
CA GLU A 192 10.04 -1.32 -22.25
C GLU A 192 10.12 -0.64 -20.86
N ALA A 193 9.09 -0.75 -20.05
CA ALA A 193 9.10 -0.24 -18.69
C ALA A 193 10.13 -0.94 -17.80
N LEU A 194 10.28 -2.27 -17.94
CA LEU A 194 11.31 -3.05 -17.23
C LEU A 194 12.72 -2.70 -17.71
N GLU A 195 12.94 -2.55 -19.01
CA GLU A 195 14.22 -2.15 -19.60
C GLU A 195 14.69 -0.79 -19.08
N ILE A 196 13.77 0.19 -18.98
CA ILE A 196 14.06 1.50 -18.39
C ILE A 196 14.54 1.36 -16.94
N MET A 197 13.86 0.55 -16.12
CA MET A 197 14.24 0.35 -14.73
C MET A 197 15.59 -0.39 -14.62
N PHE A 198 15.79 -1.43 -15.41
CA PHE A 198 16.99 -2.28 -15.33
C PHE A 198 18.22 -1.56 -15.86
N SER A 199 18.08 -0.73 -16.91
CA SER A 199 19.19 0.11 -17.41
C SER A 199 19.72 1.10 -16.36
N GLN A 200 18.89 1.47 -15.39
CA GLN A 200 19.25 2.30 -14.24
C GLN A 200 19.73 1.48 -13.03
N GLY A 201 19.86 0.15 -13.16
CA GLY A 201 20.26 -0.75 -12.07
C GLY A 201 19.14 -1.12 -11.08
N HIS A 202 17.88 -0.78 -11.39
CA HIS A 202 16.73 -1.00 -10.53
C HIS A 202 16.02 -2.31 -10.85
N ASN A 203 16.54 -3.42 -10.32
CA ASN A 203 16.09 -4.78 -10.62
C ASN A 203 15.64 -5.60 -9.39
N SER A 204 15.40 -4.96 -8.27
CA SER A 204 14.88 -5.63 -7.06
C SER A 204 13.42 -6.08 -7.23
N LEU A 205 12.98 -7.03 -6.41
CA LEU A 205 11.60 -7.54 -6.45
C LEU A 205 10.54 -6.45 -6.19
N THR A 206 10.87 -5.44 -5.39
CA THR A 206 9.95 -4.34 -5.05
C THR A 206 10.68 -3.00 -5.11
N ILE A 207 9.95 -1.94 -5.45
CA ILE A 207 10.50 -0.57 -5.46
C ILE A 207 11.07 -0.17 -4.10
N GLY A 208 10.39 -0.53 -3.00
CA GLY A 208 10.91 -0.23 -1.68
C GLY A 208 12.25 -0.93 -1.39
N SER A 209 12.46 -2.16 -1.89
CA SER A 209 13.76 -2.84 -1.74
C SER A 209 14.86 -2.15 -2.54
N GLU A 210 14.52 -1.58 -3.69
CA GLU A 210 15.44 -0.78 -4.49
C GLU A 210 15.81 0.52 -3.77
N CYS A 211 14.82 1.21 -3.18
CA CYS A 211 15.06 2.41 -2.38
C CYS A 211 16.03 2.14 -1.22
N LEU A 212 15.82 1.06 -0.47
CA LEU A 212 16.70 0.70 0.66
C LEU A 212 18.10 0.33 0.19
N LYS A 213 18.24 -0.43 -0.91
CA LYS A 213 19.53 -0.77 -1.52
C LYS A 213 20.29 0.48 -1.91
N THR A 214 19.63 1.44 -2.56
CA THR A 214 20.23 2.71 -2.99
C THR A 214 20.61 3.57 -1.77
N TYR A 215 19.72 3.69 -0.78
CA TYR A 215 20.01 4.43 0.44
C TYR A 215 21.19 3.84 1.20
N LYS A 216 21.26 2.51 1.33
CA LYS A 216 22.42 1.83 1.93
C LYS A 216 23.70 2.16 1.18
N ALA A 217 23.70 2.08 -0.15
CA ALA A 217 24.88 2.38 -0.97
C ALA A 217 25.35 3.84 -0.85
N MET A 218 24.44 4.78 -0.58
CA MET A 218 24.77 6.20 -0.36
C MET A 218 25.28 6.49 1.06
N THR A 219 24.90 5.68 2.03
CA THR A 219 25.14 5.94 3.47
C THR A 219 26.31 5.13 4.00
N ASP A 220 26.52 3.92 3.47
CA ASP A 220 27.55 2.99 3.93
C ASP A 220 28.93 3.42 3.40
N ASP A 221 29.86 3.64 4.31
CA ASP A 221 31.25 4.02 4.01
C ASP A 221 32.17 2.80 3.85
N GLY A 222 31.63 1.58 3.93
CA GLY A 222 32.39 0.33 3.90
C GLY A 222 33.14 0.02 5.21
N LEU A 223 33.03 0.87 6.24
CA LEU A 223 33.65 0.72 7.55
C LEU A 223 32.67 0.32 8.64
N GLY A 224 31.46 -0.12 8.26
CA GLY A 224 30.42 -0.54 9.21
C GLY A 224 29.49 0.59 9.70
N LYS A 225 29.50 1.74 9.04
CA LYS A 225 28.64 2.86 9.39
C LYS A 225 27.15 2.48 9.33
N TRP A 226 26.78 1.72 8.30
CA TRP A 226 25.39 1.26 8.15
C TRP A 226 24.93 0.43 9.35
N GLU A 227 25.71 -0.57 9.75
CA GLU A 227 25.41 -1.47 10.86
C GLU A 227 25.44 -0.75 12.22
N SER A 228 26.28 0.27 12.36
CA SER A 228 26.35 1.09 13.57
C SER A 228 25.13 2.02 13.70
N TYR A 229 24.58 2.53 12.58
CA TYR A 229 23.40 3.37 12.58
C TYR A 229 22.10 2.57 12.66
N PHE A 230 22.07 1.44 11.97
CA PHE A 230 20.86 0.63 11.79
C PHE A 230 21.10 -0.85 12.12
N PRO A 231 21.49 -1.17 13.38
CA PRO A 231 21.67 -2.55 13.82
C PRO A 231 20.36 -3.32 13.79
N ASN A 232 20.42 -4.66 13.78
CA ASN A 232 19.24 -5.50 13.90
C ASN A 232 18.75 -5.55 15.34
N LEU A 233 17.70 -4.79 15.66
CA LEU A 233 17.14 -4.71 17.00
C LEU A 233 16.28 -5.93 17.38
N TYR A 234 15.94 -6.80 16.44
CA TYR A 234 15.19 -8.03 16.72
C TYR A 234 16.08 -9.15 17.28
N ASP A 235 17.39 -9.01 17.16
CA ASP A 235 18.39 -9.90 17.78
C ASP A 235 18.83 -9.39 19.17
N MET A 236 18.29 -8.25 19.62
CA MET A 236 18.66 -7.62 20.90
C MET A 236 17.53 -7.80 21.92
N PRO A 237 17.86 -8.06 23.19
CA PRO A 237 16.86 -8.13 24.26
C PRO A 237 16.22 -6.75 24.48
N GLY A 238 14.92 -6.76 24.69
CA GLY A 238 14.12 -5.64 25.17
C GLY A 238 13.57 -5.92 26.57
N THR A 239 12.41 -5.34 26.88
CA THR A 239 11.65 -5.60 28.10
C THR A 239 10.46 -6.52 27.81
N GLU A 240 9.75 -6.96 28.84
CA GLU A 240 8.55 -7.83 28.74
C GLU A 240 8.77 -9.16 27.99
N GLY A 241 10.00 -9.68 27.94
CA GLY A 241 10.33 -10.89 27.21
C GLY A 241 10.34 -10.74 25.67
N LEU A 242 10.26 -9.52 25.18
CA LEU A 242 10.32 -9.18 23.76
C LEU A 242 11.73 -8.77 23.34
N SER A 243 12.04 -8.90 22.04
CA SER A 243 13.20 -8.22 21.48
C SER A 243 12.99 -6.70 21.46
N ALA A 244 14.07 -5.93 21.44
CA ALA A 244 14.00 -4.46 21.33
C ALA A 244 13.18 -4.01 20.12
N GLY A 245 13.37 -4.69 18.97
CA GLY A 245 12.62 -4.39 17.73
C GLY A 245 11.11 -4.65 17.86
N GLU A 246 10.71 -5.75 18.50
CA GLU A 246 9.29 -6.08 18.73
C GLU A 246 8.63 -5.09 19.70
N TRP A 247 9.31 -4.75 20.78
CA TRP A 247 8.82 -3.79 21.77
C TRP A 247 8.60 -2.41 21.12
N ILE A 248 9.60 -1.86 20.42
CA ILE A 248 9.52 -0.55 19.78
C ILE A 248 8.44 -0.55 18.69
N ARG A 249 8.23 -1.67 17.99
CA ARG A 249 7.19 -1.81 16.95
C ARG A 249 5.78 -1.58 17.48
N LYS A 250 5.50 -1.81 18.73
CA LYS A 250 4.19 -1.51 19.34
C LYS A 250 3.85 0.00 19.24
N SER A 251 4.87 0.87 19.20
CA SER A 251 4.70 2.32 19.00
C SER A 251 4.39 2.73 17.56
N TYR A 252 4.64 1.84 16.57
CA TYR A 252 4.49 2.18 15.16
C TYR A 252 3.02 2.33 14.77
N LYS A 253 2.67 3.51 14.26
CA LYS A 253 1.36 3.84 13.67
C LYS A 253 1.55 4.48 12.31
N GLY A 254 0.57 4.33 11.41
CA GLY A 254 0.58 4.96 10.08
C GLY A 254 0.28 6.46 10.10
N GLY A 255 -0.04 7.00 8.93
CA GLY A 255 -0.49 8.39 8.77
C GLY A 255 -1.82 8.67 9.46
N TRP A 256 -2.07 9.93 9.74
CA TRP A 256 -3.32 10.39 10.36
C TRP A 256 -4.37 10.64 9.28
N CYS A 257 -5.38 9.77 9.22
CA CYS A 257 -6.56 9.96 8.38
C CYS A 257 -7.77 10.13 9.31
N TYR A 258 -8.35 11.31 9.34
CA TYR A 258 -9.41 11.62 10.29
C TYR A 258 -10.53 12.44 9.64
N LEU A 259 -11.75 11.95 9.78
CA LEU A 259 -12.96 12.70 9.46
C LEU A 259 -13.53 13.29 10.75
N ARG A 260 -13.72 14.59 10.78
CA ARG A 260 -14.29 15.29 11.92
C ARG A 260 -15.67 14.69 12.30
N LYS A 261 -15.89 14.47 13.58
CA LYS A 261 -17.12 13.93 14.12
C LYS A 261 -18.35 14.76 13.67
N GLY A 262 -19.39 14.07 13.25
CA GLY A 262 -20.61 14.70 12.73
C GLY A 262 -20.53 15.21 11.29
N CYS A 263 -19.42 14.97 10.57
CA CYS A 263 -19.27 15.40 9.16
C CYS A 263 -19.54 14.29 8.15
N SER A 264 -19.74 13.04 8.57
CA SER A 264 -19.98 11.93 7.66
C SER A 264 -21.26 12.13 6.85
N GLY A 265 -21.13 12.17 5.51
CA GLY A 265 -22.27 12.35 4.60
C GLY A 265 -22.89 13.76 4.63
N VAL A 266 -22.29 14.71 5.28
CA VAL A 266 -22.75 16.10 5.32
C VAL A 266 -22.13 16.87 4.17
N THR A 267 -22.98 17.54 3.39
CA THR A 267 -22.54 18.45 2.32
C THR A 267 -21.97 19.72 2.91
N VAL A 268 -20.78 20.10 2.47
CA VAL A 268 -20.09 21.34 2.87
C VAL A 268 -19.72 22.16 1.64
N TYR A 269 -19.54 23.45 1.80
CA TYR A 269 -19.43 24.39 0.70
C TYR A 269 -18.20 25.29 0.87
N ASN A 270 -17.67 25.75 -0.29
CA ASN A 270 -16.64 26.79 -0.39
C ASN A 270 -15.38 26.49 0.43
N GLY A 271 -14.69 25.43 0.06
CA GLY A 271 -13.54 24.98 0.79
C GLY A 271 -12.25 24.90 0.00
N THR A 272 -11.19 24.59 0.73
CA THR A 272 -9.83 24.47 0.24
C THR A 272 -9.21 23.19 0.73
N THR A 273 -8.53 22.50 -0.17
CA THR A 273 -7.65 21.35 0.13
C THR A 273 -6.20 21.83 0.11
N ALA A 274 -5.49 21.62 1.20
CA ALA A 274 -4.06 21.88 1.30
C ALA A 274 -3.31 20.54 1.46
N ASP A 275 -2.25 20.34 0.71
CA ASP A 275 -1.42 19.13 0.67
C ASP A 275 0.04 19.45 1.01
N VAL A 276 0.73 18.56 1.72
CA VAL A 276 2.14 18.75 2.08
C VAL A 276 3.05 18.33 0.94
N ASN A 277 3.98 19.17 0.57
CA ASN A 277 4.99 18.85 -0.43
C ASN A 277 5.84 17.65 0.00
N SER A 278 5.46 16.43 -0.43
CA SER A 278 6.17 15.19 -0.11
C SER A 278 6.35 15.00 1.42
N LEU A 279 5.27 14.80 2.16
CA LEU A 279 5.23 14.76 3.63
C LEU A 279 6.35 13.92 4.26
N TYR A 280 6.48 12.63 3.92
CA TYR A 280 7.49 11.79 4.54
C TYR A 280 8.93 12.23 4.21
N PRO A 281 9.30 12.50 2.95
CA PRO A 281 10.60 13.11 2.63
C PRO A 281 10.83 14.43 3.36
N SER A 282 9.81 15.29 3.47
CA SER A 282 9.88 16.56 4.22
C SER A 282 10.24 16.32 5.69
N MET A 283 9.60 15.36 6.33
CA MET A 283 9.90 15.05 7.74
C MET A 283 11.28 14.40 7.90
N MET A 284 11.72 13.59 6.95
CA MET A 284 13.03 12.92 6.98
C MET A 284 14.20 13.86 6.72
N HIS A 285 14.00 14.96 6.01
CA HIS A 285 15.03 15.93 5.68
C HIS A 285 15.37 16.85 6.87
N SER A 286 16.63 17.25 6.99
CA SER A 286 17.13 18.12 8.07
C SER A 286 16.41 19.48 8.16
N MET A 287 15.83 19.98 7.06
CA MET A 287 15.01 21.20 7.06
C MET A 287 13.81 21.13 8.01
N SER A 288 13.34 19.94 8.38
CA SER A 288 12.29 19.75 9.37
C SER A 288 12.74 20.04 10.80
N GLY A 289 14.05 20.07 11.05
CA GLY A 289 14.63 20.12 12.39
C GLY A 289 14.48 18.81 13.18
N ASN A 290 13.99 17.73 12.57
CA ASN A 290 13.75 16.45 13.24
C ASN A 290 15.05 15.67 13.43
N TYR A 291 15.19 15.09 14.61
CA TYR A 291 16.26 14.18 14.99
C TYR A 291 15.78 12.73 14.91
N TYR A 292 16.62 11.85 14.38
CA TYR A 292 16.26 10.44 14.19
C TYR A 292 17.11 9.51 15.05
N PRO A 293 16.49 8.49 15.69
CA PRO A 293 17.19 7.48 16.47
C PRO A 293 18.22 6.74 15.61
N VAL A 294 19.41 6.51 16.18
CA VAL A 294 20.48 5.70 15.59
C VAL A 294 21.12 4.79 16.63
N GLY A 295 21.67 3.65 16.21
CA GLY A 295 22.39 2.72 17.06
C GLY A 295 21.48 1.86 17.92
N ILE A 296 21.91 1.57 19.14
CA ILE A 296 21.24 0.67 20.08
C ILE A 296 20.38 1.44 21.10
N PRO A 297 19.25 0.87 21.58
CA PRO A 297 18.44 1.45 22.64
C PRO A 297 19.06 1.26 24.03
N TYR A 298 18.76 2.19 24.92
CA TYR A 298 19.01 2.10 26.35
C TYR A 298 17.67 1.97 27.07
N PHE A 299 17.34 0.76 27.55
CA PHE A 299 16.09 0.46 28.25
C PHE A 299 16.15 0.84 29.72
N TRP A 300 15.00 1.21 30.27
CA TRP A 300 14.77 1.35 31.71
C TRP A 300 13.39 0.83 32.07
N ASN A 301 13.20 0.51 33.37
CA ASN A 301 11.94 0.12 33.97
C ASN A 301 11.60 1.05 35.14
N GLY A 302 10.32 1.33 35.34
CA GLY A 302 9.82 2.13 36.46
C GLY A 302 9.11 3.42 36.01
N ASP A 303 8.35 4.01 36.93
CA ASP A 303 7.47 5.15 36.70
C ASP A 303 8.24 6.48 36.67
N TYR A 304 9.18 6.58 35.76
CA TYR A 304 9.95 7.81 35.50
C TYR A 304 10.53 7.81 34.09
N ILE A 305 10.98 8.98 33.62
CA ILE A 305 11.82 9.13 32.41
C ILE A 305 13.22 9.50 32.89
N PRO A 306 14.27 8.72 32.60
CA PRO A 306 15.63 9.03 33.01
C PRO A 306 16.10 10.40 32.49
N GLU A 307 16.92 11.10 33.29
CA GLU A 307 17.50 12.37 32.86
C GLU A 307 18.26 12.26 31.54
N ASP A 308 18.99 11.15 31.33
CA ASP A 308 19.69 10.84 30.08
C ASP A 308 18.77 10.82 28.85
N ALA A 309 17.51 10.40 29.00
CA ALA A 309 16.52 10.40 27.92
C ALA A 309 15.99 11.80 27.61
N LEU A 310 16.11 12.76 28.55
CA LEU A 310 15.63 14.13 28.44
C LEU A 310 16.71 15.10 27.94
N ILE A 311 17.95 14.64 27.79
CA ILE A 311 19.04 15.44 27.21
C ILE A 311 18.69 15.81 25.77
N GLU A 312 19.08 17.02 25.34
CA GLU A 312 18.97 17.45 23.96
C GLU A 312 19.59 16.41 22.98
N ASN A 313 18.97 16.23 21.85
CA ASN A 313 19.39 15.22 20.84
C ASN A 313 19.26 13.77 21.32
N ARG A 314 18.26 13.48 22.12
CA ARG A 314 17.80 12.13 22.45
C ARG A 314 16.37 11.93 21.91
N TYR A 315 16.04 10.68 21.69
CA TYR A 315 14.68 10.29 21.28
C TYR A 315 14.27 9.07 22.10
N TYR A 316 13.13 9.15 22.80
CA TYR A 316 12.65 8.05 23.62
C TYR A 316 11.32 7.48 23.14
N PHE A 317 11.07 6.27 23.58
CA PHE A 317 9.83 5.53 23.44
C PHE A 317 9.35 5.15 24.81
N LEU A 318 8.03 5.21 25.03
CA LEU A 318 7.41 4.91 26.32
C LEU A 318 6.35 3.82 26.17
N HIS A 319 6.27 2.96 27.16
CA HIS A 319 5.09 2.18 27.48
C HIS A 319 4.41 2.86 28.68
N VAL A 320 3.23 3.40 28.46
CA VAL A 320 2.47 4.19 29.43
C VAL A 320 1.11 3.54 29.62
N ARG A 321 0.71 3.37 30.86
CA ARG A 321 -0.66 3.03 31.25
C ARG A 321 -1.35 4.31 31.70
N THR A 322 -2.50 4.65 31.09
CA THR A 322 -3.21 5.89 31.42
C THR A 322 -4.67 5.83 31.01
N GLY A 323 -5.53 6.51 31.76
CA GLY A 323 -6.84 6.91 31.30
C GLY A 323 -6.73 8.23 30.56
N PHE A 324 -7.59 8.47 29.57
CA PHE A 324 -7.55 9.70 28.78
C PHE A 324 -8.92 10.13 28.27
N LYS A 325 -9.08 11.45 28.14
CA LYS A 325 -10.24 12.08 27.48
C LYS A 325 -9.75 13.30 26.69
N LEU A 326 -10.22 13.42 25.45
CA LEU A 326 -9.89 14.53 24.59
C LEU A 326 -10.34 15.86 25.21
N LYS A 327 -9.45 16.82 25.31
CA LYS A 327 -9.75 18.19 25.78
C LYS A 327 -10.72 18.88 24.83
N ARG A 328 -11.57 19.74 25.35
CA ARG A 328 -12.51 20.51 24.55
C ARG A 328 -11.78 21.34 23.47
N GLY A 329 -12.24 21.26 22.24
CA GLY A 329 -11.66 22.00 21.12
C GLY A 329 -10.36 21.41 20.57
N LYS A 330 -10.02 20.18 20.92
CA LYS A 330 -8.85 19.46 20.41
C LYS A 330 -9.24 18.35 19.45
N LEU A 331 -8.29 17.93 18.60
CA LEU A 331 -8.44 16.82 17.67
C LEU A 331 -7.75 15.56 18.20
N PRO A 332 -8.31 14.35 17.96
CA PRO A 332 -7.76 13.11 18.52
C PRO A 332 -6.48 12.67 17.82
N CYS A 333 -5.52 12.16 18.59
CA CYS A 333 -4.26 11.60 18.08
C CYS A 333 -3.92 10.21 18.65
N ILE A 334 -4.71 9.66 19.56
CA ILE A 334 -4.49 8.32 20.12
C ILE A 334 -5.18 7.27 19.24
N GLN A 335 -4.45 6.23 18.88
CA GLN A 335 -4.96 5.04 18.18
C GLN A 335 -4.39 3.79 18.86
N ILE A 336 -5.25 2.83 19.20
CA ILE A 336 -4.86 1.54 19.76
C ILE A 336 -5.03 0.47 18.70
N LYS A 337 -3.93 -0.23 18.36
CA LYS A 337 -3.94 -1.32 17.38
C LYS A 337 -4.11 -2.68 18.05
N ASN A 338 -4.66 -3.63 17.30
CA ASN A 338 -4.81 -5.03 17.70
C ASN A 338 -5.63 -5.23 19.00
N SER A 339 -6.52 -4.29 19.29
CA SER A 339 -7.45 -4.40 20.41
C SER A 339 -8.77 -5.03 19.95
N ALA A 340 -9.29 -5.98 20.74
CA ALA A 340 -10.64 -6.52 20.52
C ALA A 340 -11.75 -5.48 20.79
N MET A 341 -11.41 -4.37 21.41
CA MET A 341 -12.36 -3.38 21.92
C MET A 341 -12.37 -2.06 21.13
N TYR A 342 -11.24 -1.71 20.48
CA TYR A 342 -11.14 -0.52 19.66
C TYR A 342 -10.90 -0.92 18.19
N LYS A 343 -11.62 -0.30 17.27
CA LYS A 343 -11.31 -0.45 15.86
C LYS A 343 -9.95 0.18 15.56
N SER A 344 -9.07 -0.56 14.91
CA SER A 344 -7.69 -0.12 14.64
C SER A 344 -7.57 1.11 13.75
N THR A 345 -8.67 1.52 13.09
CA THR A 345 -8.75 2.70 12.24
C THR A 345 -9.30 3.93 12.94
N GLU A 346 -9.80 3.78 14.17
CA GLU A 346 -10.37 4.89 14.93
C GLU A 346 -9.30 5.66 15.68
N TRP A 347 -9.48 7.00 15.69
CA TRP A 347 -8.74 7.92 16.54
C TRP A 347 -9.60 8.22 17.75
N LEU A 348 -9.10 7.86 18.93
CA LEU A 348 -9.90 7.77 20.15
C LEU A 348 -10.03 9.10 20.86
N GLU A 349 -11.24 9.48 21.20
CA GLU A 349 -11.53 10.65 22.05
C GLU A 349 -11.44 10.32 23.55
N SER A 350 -11.57 9.04 23.94
CA SER A 350 -11.57 8.62 25.33
C SER A 350 -11.11 7.17 25.47
N SER A 351 -10.51 6.85 26.61
CA SER A 351 -10.25 5.47 27.05
C SER A 351 -11.51 4.75 27.54
N LEU A 352 -12.61 5.51 27.74
CA LEU A 352 -13.91 4.96 28.08
C LEU A 352 -14.63 4.47 26.82
N ILE A 353 -15.32 3.34 26.89
CA ILE A 353 -16.19 2.86 25.82
C ILE A 353 -17.62 3.34 26.12
N ASP A 354 -18.26 3.98 25.13
CA ASP A 354 -19.61 4.52 25.24
C ASP A 354 -19.84 5.42 26.46
N GLY A 355 -18.79 6.13 26.89
CA GLY A 355 -18.84 7.01 28.06
C GLY A 355 -18.90 6.28 29.40
N LYS A 356 -18.72 4.97 29.41
CA LYS A 356 -18.70 4.15 30.61
C LYS A 356 -17.28 3.63 30.88
N TYR A 357 -16.97 3.46 32.16
CA TYR A 357 -15.71 2.80 32.56
C TYR A 357 -15.72 1.36 32.04
N ARG A 358 -14.57 0.92 31.57
CA ARG A 358 -14.37 -0.48 31.27
C ARG A 358 -14.37 -1.28 32.55
N GLU A 359 -15.32 -2.17 32.66
CA GLU A 359 -15.33 -3.18 33.70
C GLU A 359 -14.52 -4.40 33.25
N LEU A 360 -13.21 -4.26 33.12
CA LEU A 360 -12.32 -5.41 33.10
C LEU A 360 -11.63 -5.43 34.46
N PRO A 361 -11.96 -6.40 35.33
CA PRO A 361 -11.22 -6.56 36.59
C PRO A 361 -9.76 -6.85 36.25
N GLY A 362 -8.84 -6.04 36.78
CA GLY A 362 -7.43 -6.38 36.84
C GLY A 362 -7.23 -7.64 37.68
N PRO A 363 -6.01 -8.18 37.75
CA PRO A 363 -5.68 -9.35 38.58
C PRO A 363 -6.07 -9.17 40.06
N ASP A 364 -6.22 -7.95 40.52
CA ASP A 364 -6.63 -7.49 41.83
C ASP A 364 -8.13 -7.22 42.00
N GLY A 365 -8.93 -7.42 40.93
CA GLY A 365 -10.37 -7.15 40.92
C GLY A 365 -10.74 -5.69 40.79
N ILE A 366 -9.77 -4.77 40.59
CA ILE A 366 -10.00 -3.34 40.46
C ILE A 366 -10.39 -3.03 39.04
N ILE A 367 -11.48 -2.27 38.84
CA ILE A 367 -11.96 -1.78 37.56
C ILE A 367 -11.17 -0.52 37.19
N THR A 368 -10.40 -0.57 36.10
CA THR A 368 -9.64 0.58 35.64
C THR A 368 -10.11 1.05 34.27
N SER A 369 -10.16 2.37 34.08
CA SER A 369 -10.38 3.01 32.79
C SER A 369 -9.08 3.25 32.01
N THR A 370 -7.96 2.73 32.54
CA THR A 370 -6.63 2.90 31.95
C THR A 370 -6.36 1.86 30.86
N VAL A 371 -5.57 2.24 29.90
CA VAL A 371 -5.12 1.39 28.78
C VAL A 371 -3.62 1.54 28.57
N ASP A 372 -3.00 0.49 28.06
CA ASP A 372 -1.58 0.50 27.72
C ASP A 372 -1.36 1.17 26.35
N LEU A 373 -0.47 2.15 26.33
CA LEU A 373 -0.07 2.90 25.15
C LEU A 373 1.44 2.76 24.94
N TYR A 374 1.84 2.34 23.75
CA TYR A 374 3.24 2.44 23.31
C TYR A 374 3.36 3.63 22.41
N VAL A 375 4.18 4.61 22.80
CA VAL A 375 4.24 5.91 22.15
C VAL A 375 5.67 6.36 21.90
N THR A 376 5.86 7.14 20.85
CA THR A 376 7.10 7.87 20.62
C THR A 376 7.12 9.14 21.47
N MET A 377 8.29 9.72 21.68
CA MET A 377 8.46 11.02 22.32
C MET A 377 7.54 12.10 21.71
N THR A 378 7.47 12.13 20.37
CA THR A 378 6.64 13.10 19.63
C THR A 378 5.16 12.87 19.87
N ASP A 379 4.69 11.63 19.81
CA ASP A 379 3.29 11.29 20.10
C ASP A 379 2.95 11.59 21.56
N TRP A 380 3.85 11.32 22.50
CA TRP A 380 3.63 11.56 23.93
C TRP A 380 3.48 13.05 24.25
N GLN A 381 4.31 13.90 23.62
CA GLN A 381 4.17 15.35 23.75
C GLN A 381 2.80 15.83 23.22
N LEU A 382 2.40 15.34 22.05
CA LEU A 382 1.12 15.70 21.45
C LEU A 382 -0.07 15.19 22.29
N ILE A 383 0.01 13.98 22.85
CA ILE A 383 -1.02 13.42 23.74
C ILE A 383 -1.22 14.32 24.97
N LYS A 384 -0.16 14.75 25.65
CA LYS A 384 -0.24 15.65 26.80
C LYS A 384 -0.87 17.01 26.44
N GLU A 385 -0.65 17.50 25.22
CA GLU A 385 -1.28 18.73 24.74
C GLU A 385 -2.78 18.55 24.47
N GLN A 386 -3.17 17.41 23.89
CA GLN A 386 -4.53 17.19 23.36
C GLN A 386 -5.49 16.58 24.36
N TYR A 387 -5.00 15.81 25.36
CA TYR A 387 -5.85 15.05 26.29
C TYR A 387 -5.67 15.45 27.74
N GLU A 388 -6.74 15.29 28.50
CA GLU A 388 -6.71 15.16 29.95
C GLU A 388 -6.35 13.69 30.24
N LEU A 389 -5.34 13.51 31.13
CA LEU A 389 -4.82 12.20 31.52
C LEU A 389 -5.06 11.97 33.00
N TRP A 390 -5.34 10.73 33.40
CA TRP A 390 -5.46 10.34 34.79
C TRP A 390 -4.88 8.94 35.01
N ASP A 391 -4.51 8.64 36.26
CA ASP A 391 -3.91 7.37 36.65
C ASP A 391 -2.76 6.96 35.70
N THR A 392 -1.90 7.94 35.41
CA THR A 392 -0.80 7.77 34.45
C THR A 392 0.40 7.17 35.14
N GLU A 393 0.87 6.03 34.63
CA GLU A 393 2.05 5.32 35.07
C GLU A 393 2.94 4.98 33.88
N ILE A 394 4.23 5.28 33.96
CA ILE A 394 5.23 4.81 33.00
C ILE A 394 5.69 3.43 33.43
N MET A 395 5.40 2.42 32.61
CA MET A 395 5.76 1.04 32.90
C MET A 395 7.24 0.79 32.62
N ASP A 396 7.68 1.19 31.45
CA ASP A 396 9.05 1.10 30.97
C ASP A 396 9.28 2.04 29.76
N GLY A 397 10.52 2.06 29.27
CA GLY A 397 10.85 2.82 28.08
C GLY A 397 12.24 2.52 27.55
N CYS A 398 12.56 3.10 26.41
CA CYS A 398 13.93 3.12 25.91
C CYS A 398 14.24 4.45 25.24
N TRP A 399 15.51 4.85 25.28
CA TRP A 399 15.99 6.04 24.58
C TRP A 399 17.17 5.71 23.66
N PHE A 400 17.37 6.59 22.69
CA PHE A 400 18.39 6.48 21.64
C PHE A 400 19.20 7.77 21.57
N ARG A 401 20.46 7.64 21.16
CA ARG A 401 21.17 8.75 20.52
C ARG A 401 20.52 9.08 19.20
N THR A 402 20.59 10.33 18.79
CA THR A 402 19.98 10.76 17.54
C THR A 402 20.97 11.49 16.64
N GLN A 403 20.60 11.56 15.38
CA GLN A 403 21.26 12.43 14.40
C GLN A 403 20.22 13.11 13.52
N ILE A 404 20.56 14.32 13.07
CA ILE A 404 19.84 15.08 12.05
C ILE A 404 20.49 14.85 10.69
N GLY A 405 19.70 14.90 9.62
CA GLY A 405 20.21 14.85 8.25
C GLY A 405 20.69 13.47 7.76
N ILE A 406 20.38 12.39 8.48
CA ILE A 406 20.81 11.03 8.07
C ILE A 406 20.24 10.59 6.72
N PHE A 407 19.16 11.20 6.28
CA PHE A 407 18.50 10.91 5.01
C PHE A 407 18.78 11.94 3.92
N ASP A 408 19.46 13.06 4.22
CA ASP A 408 19.58 14.21 3.32
C ASP A 408 20.23 13.84 2.00
N SER A 409 21.35 13.11 2.03
CA SER A 409 22.06 12.70 0.81
C SER A 409 21.17 11.96 -0.19
N TYR A 410 20.29 11.11 0.31
CA TYR A 410 19.34 10.37 -0.50
C TYR A 410 18.18 11.25 -0.99
N ILE A 411 17.60 12.05 -0.10
CA ILE A 411 16.45 12.90 -0.41
C ILE A 411 16.85 13.99 -1.39
N ASP A 412 17.96 14.69 -1.14
CA ASP A 412 18.46 15.74 -2.02
C ASP A 412 18.79 15.23 -3.42
N TYR A 413 19.39 14.05 -3.51
CA TYR A 413 19.71 13.42 -4.78
C TYR A 413 18.45 13.20 -5.64
N PHE A 414 17.43 12.57 -5.08
CA PHE A 414 16.19 12.30 -5.82
C PHE A 414 15.30 13.54 -5.98
N ALA A 415 15.33 14.48 -5.03
CA ALA A 415 14.64 15.77 -5.17
C ALA A 415 15.24 16.59 -6.30
N LYS A 416 16.57 16.63 -6.41
CA LYS A 416 17.28 17.28 -7.51
C LYS A 416 16.91 16.64 -8.86
N ILE A 417 16.97 15.31 -8.97
CA ILE A 417 16.54 14.60 -10.19
C ILE A 417 15.10 14.95 -10.54
N LYS A 418 14.16 14.89 -9.56
CA LYS A 418 12.74 15.24 -9.78
C LYS A 418 12.55 16.67 -10.28
N LYS A 419 13.34 17.62 -9.78
CA LYS A 419 13.27 19.05 -10.13
C LYS A 419 13.87 19.33 -11.51
N GLU A 420 14.99 18.71 -11.83
CA GLU A 420 15.76 18.94 -13.06
C GLU A 420 15.30 18.07 -14.25
N ALA A 421 14.49 17.04 -13.97
CA ALA A 421 14.00 16.10 -14.98
C ALA A 421 13.25 16.84 -16.11
N LYS A 422 13.78 16.72 -17.31
CA LYS A 422 13.17 17.25 -18.55
C LYS A 422 12.05 16.35 -19.08
N ASP A 423 12.12 15.07 -18.74
CA ASP A 423 11.16 14.07 -19.15
C ASP A 423 10.33 13.54 -17.94
N LYS A 424 9.15 13.06 -18.25
CA LYS A 424 8.20 12.57 -17.25
C LYS A 424 8.65 11.25 -16.62
N CYS A 425 9.40 10.42 -17.33
CA CYS A 425 9.91 9.14 -16.87
C CYS A 425 10.85 9.34 -15.67
N THR A 426 11.93 10.10 -15.87
CA THR A 426 12.92 10.43 -14.84
C THR A 426 12.26 11.05 -13.61
N ARG A 427 11.31 11.98 -13.83
CA ARG A 427 10.55 12.61 -12.74
C ARG A 427 9.71 11.59 -11.97
N THR A 428 9.07 10.65 -12.67
CA THR A 428 8.23 9.61 -12.05
C THR A 428 9.05 8.65 -11.21
N ILE A 429 10.19 8.19 -11.72
CA ILE A 429 11.10 7.31 -11.00
C ILE A 429 11.63 8.00 -9.74
N ALA A 430 12.12 9.23 -9.86
CA ALA A 430 12.57 10.00 -8.70
C ALA A 430 11.48 10.16 -7.62
N LYS A 431 10.22 10.41 -8.02
CA LYS A 431 9.08 10.46 -7.09
C LYS A 431 8.84 9.12 -6.39
N LEU A 432 8.99 7.99 -7.10
CA LEU A 432 8.88 6.66 -6.48
C LEU A 432 9.95 6.44 -5.41
N PHE A 433 11.20 6.81 -5.70
CA PHE A 433 12.28 6.68 -4.72
C PHE A 433 12.04 7.54 -3.49
N LEU A 434 11.67 8.80 -3.65
CA LEU A 434 11.37 9.69 -2.54
C LEU A 434 10.26 9.12 -1.62
N ASN A 435 9.20 8.56 -2.18
CA ASN A 435 8.01 8.18 -1.42
C ASN A 435 8.06 6.76 -0.83
N ASN A 436 9.04 5.92 -1.18
CA ASN A 436 9.02 4.51 -0.77
C ASN A 436 10.07 4.12 0.28
N LEU A 437 11.07 4.97 0.56
CA LEU A 437 12.12 4.63 1.51
C LEU A 437 11.60 4.46 2.94
N TYR A 438 10.75 5.39 3.41
CA TYR A 438 10.25 5.39 4.79
C TYR A 438 9.59 4.06 5.19
N GLY A 439 8.82 3.47 4.26
CA GLY A 439 8.15 2.19 4.49
C GLY A 439 9.11 1.02 4.75
N LYS A 440 10.34 1.11 4.22
CA LYS A 440 11.37 0.11 4.49
C LYS A 440 12.02 0.26 5.86
N MET A 441 12.09 1.46 6.39
CA MET A 441 12.54 1.67 7.78
C MET A 441 11.57 1.03 8.78
N ALA A 442 10.27 0.96 8.45
CA ALA A 442 9.24 0.35 9.27
C ALA A 442 8.97 -1.14 8.96
N MET A 443 9.75 -1.79 8.12
CA MET A 443 9.53 -3.19 7.73
C MET A 443 9.75 -4.15 8.92
N SER A 444 8.83 -5.13 9.09
CA SER A 444 8.95 -6.18 10.11
C SER A 444 9.74 -7.40 9.61
N THR A 445 10.08 -8.29 10.54
CA THR A 445 10.63 -9.62 10.25
C THR A 445 9.59 -10.55 9.60
N ASP A 446 8.29 -10.22 9.76
CA ASP A 446 7.18 -11.05 9.31
C ASP A 446 7.24 -11.31 7.80
N SER A 447 7.41 -12.58 7.47
CA SER A 447 7.36 -13.14 6.11
C SER A 447 6.22 -14.15 5.96
N SER A 448 5.27 -14.15 6.88
CA SER A 448 4.12 -15.07 6.88
C SER A 448 3.33 -14.99 5.56
N PHE A 449 2.89 -16.13 5.10
CA PHE A 449 2.11 -16.26 3.86
C PHE A 449 1.08 -17.37 3.95
N LYS A 450 0.09 -17.33 3.03
CA LYS A 450 -0.96 -18.34 2.92
C LYS A 450 -0.60 -19.37 1.86
N PHE A 451 -0.74 -20.62 2.23
CA PHE A 451 -0.60 -21.75 1.32
C PHE A 451 -1.95 -22.44 1.12
N ALA A 452 -2.32 -22.69 -0.15
CA ALA A 452 -3.52 -23.42 -0.50
C ALA A 452 -3.16 -24.84 -0.90
N GLU A 453 -3.76 -25.81 -0.25
CA GLU A 453 -3.65 -27.23 -0.57
C GLU A 453 -4.96 -27.72 -1.16
N PRO A 454 -4.96 -28.41 -2.34
CA PRO A 454 -6.16 -29.03 -2.87
C PRO A 454 -6.70 -30.10 -1.91
N SER A 455 -7.99 -30.08 -1.64
CA SER A 455 -8.76 -31.13 -0.99
C SER A 455 -9.83 -31.63 -1.96
N ASN A 456 -10.54 -32.75 -1.67
CA ASN A 456 -11.42 -33.45 -2.62
C ASN A 456 -12.37 -32.52 -3.39
N ASP A 457 -13.00 -31.55 -2.74
CA ASP A 457 -13.94 -30.62 -3.36
C ASP A 457 -13.66 -29.13 -3.03
N SER A 458 -12.50 -28.81 -2.42
CA SER A 458 -12.21 -27.47 -1.94
C SER A 458 -10.71 -27.24 -1.78
N PHE A 459 -10.35 -26.07 -1.26
CA PHE A 459 -8.98 -25.76 -0.84
C PHE A 459 -8.92 -25.64 0.69
N VAL A 460 -7.93 -26.27 1.28
CA VAL A 460 -7.53 -26.01 2.67
C VAL A 460 -6.43 -24.98 2.66
N PHE A 461 -6.60 -23.91 3.42
CA PHE A 461 -5.61 -22.85 3.56
C PHE A 461 -4.81 -23.05 4.85
N HIS A 462 -3.50 -23.06 4.72
CA HIS A 462 -2.57 -23.08 5.83
C HIS A 462 -1.85 -21.73 5.92
N ASP A 463 -1.79 -21.15 7.09
CA ASP A 463 -0.96 -19.99 7.36
C ASP A 463 0.44 -20.48 7.73
N ILE A 464 1.45 -20.08 6.95
CA ILE A 464 2.84 -20.34 7.28
C ILE A 464 3.37 -19.09 7.99
N HIS A 465 3.65 -19.24 9.28
CA HIS A 465 4.22 -18.18 10.10
C HIS A 465 5.75 -18.24 9.98
N ALA A 466 6.34 -17.15 9.51
CA ALA A 466 7.78 -17.02 9.42
C ALA A 466 8.21 -15.59 9.76
N ASN A 467 9.33 -15.48 10.46
CA ASN A 467 9.92 -14.21 10.91
C ASN A 467 11.39 -14.14 10.49
N ASP A 468 11.69 -14.52 9.24
CA ASP A 468 13.04 -14.62 8.68
C ASP A 468 13.39 -13.46 7.73
N LYS A 469 12.47 -12.52 7.52
CA LYS A 469 12.71 -11.35 6.71
C LYS A 469 13.66 -10.38 7.43
N ARG A 470 14.66 -9.87 6.74
CA ARG A 470 15.51 -8.82 7.31
C ARG A 470 14.63 -7.60 7.65
N PRO A 471 14.59 -7.17 8.91
CA PRO A 471 13.74 -6.04 9.32
C PRO A 471 14.29 -4.71 8.82
N GLY A 472 13.44 -3.68 8.83
CA GLY A 472 13.88 -2.30 8.81
C GLY A 472 14.35 -1.85 10.20
N TYR A 473 14.84 -0.61 10.27
CA TYR A 473 15.19 0.00 11.55
C TYR A 473 13.97 0.74 12.11
N ILE A 474 13.17 0.01 12.89
CA ILE A 474 11.85 0.44 13.36
C ILE A 474 11.84 1.75 14.17
N PRO A 475 12.87 2.13 14.94
CA PRO A 475 12.88 3.41 15.64
C PRO A 475 12.74 4.60 14.68
N CYS A 476 13.48 4.60 13.55
CA CYS A 476 13.29 5.61 12.50
C CYS A 476 11.89 5.52 11.87
N GLY A 477 11.41 4.32 11.57
CA GLY A 477 10.08 4.13 10.99
C GLY A 477 8.96 4.72 11.85
N SER A 478 9.00 4.48 13.16
CA SER A 478 8.05 5.05 14.13
C SER A 478 8.20 6.57 14.27
N ALA A 479 9.43 7.07 14.33
CA ALA A 479 9.70 8.51 14.44
C ALA A 479 9.22 9.29 13.19
N ILE A 480 9.51 8.78 11.97
CA ILE A 480 9.07 9.42 10.71
C ILE A 480 7.57 9.59 10.68
N THR A 481 6.82 8.51 10.96
CA THR A 481 5.36 8.57 10.90
C THR A 481 4.77 9.39 12.05
N SER A 482 5.42 9.43 13.20
CA SER A 482 5.03 10.24 14.35
C SER A 482 5.20 11.74 14.07
N TYR A 483 6.35 12.16 13.54
CA TYR A 483 6.58 13.52 13.08
C TYR A 483 5.57 13.95 12.01
N ALA A 484 5.29 13.07 11.04
CA ALA A 484 4.33 13.32 9.98
C ALA A 484 2.91 13.52 10.54
N ARG A 485 2.45 12.66 11.47
CA ARG A 485 1.17 12.84 12.15
C ARG A 485 1.10 14.15 12.91
N CYS A 486 2.12 14.45 13.69
CA CYS A 486 2.19 15.68 14.47
C CYS A 486 2.11 16.92 13.55
N PHE A 487 2.84 16.92 12.43
CA PHE A 487 2.83 18.01 11.46
C PHE A 487 1.43 18.24 10.87
N THR A 488 0.75 17.18 10.43
CA THR A 488 -0.61 17.27 9.86
C THR A 488 -1.65 17.64 10.92
N ILE A 489 -1.59 17.04 12.12
CA ILE A 489 -2.54 17.33 13.22
C ILE A 489 -2.43 18.79 13.66
N ARG A 490 -1.24 19.36 13.75
CA ARG A 490 -1.04 20.78 14.13
C ARG A 490 -1.67 21.73 13.11
N ALA A 491 -1.51 21.44 11.81
CA ALA A 491 -2.17 22.23 10.76
C ALA A 491 -3.70 22.09 10.80
N ALA A 492 -4.21 20.87 10.97
CA ALA A 492 -5.65 20.61 11.15
C ALA A 492 -6.21 21.31 12.38
N GLN A 493 -5.48 21.27 13.51
CA GLN A 493 -5.86 21.92 14.77
C GLN A 493 -5.93 23.44 14.65
N ALA A 494 -5.01 24.05 13.90
CA ALA A 494 -5.02 25.50 13.67
C ALA A 494 -6.27 25.98 12.92
N ASN A 495 -6.87 25.08 12.11
CA ASN A 495 -8.09 25.34 11.34
C ASN A 495 -9.35 24.72 11.96
N TYR A 496 -9.26 24.14 13.16
CA TYR A 496 -10.40 23.54 13.83
C TYR A 496 -11.06 24.52 14.81
N HIS A 497 -12.26 24.99 14.49
CA HIS A 497 -13.01 25.96 15.25
C HIS A 497 -14.19 25.36 16.05
N GLY A 498 -14.22 24.02 16.18
CA GLY A 498 -15.31 23.28 16.80
C GLY A 498 -16.29 22.66 15.80
N ASN A 499 -17.13 21.74 16.27
CA ASN A 499 -17.96 20.90 15.39
C ASN A 499 -19.04 21.68 14.60
N ASN A 500 -19.49 22.82 15.08
CA ASN A 500 -20.60 23.58 14.49
C ASN A 500 -20.12 24.82 13.70
N ARG A 501 -18.81 24.95 13.46
CA ARG A 501 -18.26 26.12 12.74
C ARG A 501 -17.51 25.66 11.48
N PRO A 502 -17.44 26.52 10.46
CA PRO A 502 -16.53 26.30 9.34
C PRO A 502 -15.08 26.11 9.83
N GLY A 503 -14.30 25.32 9.11
CA GLY A 503 -12.94 25.02 9.46
C GLY A 503 -12.55 23.62 9.00
N PHE A 504 -11.65 22.98 9.72
CA PHE A 504 -11.19 21.62 9.42
C PHE A 504 -12.33 20.62 9.33
N ARG A 505 -12.36 19.83 8.25
CA ARG A 505 -13.35 18.79 7.97
C ARG A 505 -12.75 17.39 7.91
N TYR A 506 -11.65 17.24 7.16
CA TYR A 506 -11.04 15.94 6.88
C TYR A 506 -9.53 16.06 6.69
N ALA A 507 -8.81 15.00 7.02
CA ALA A 507 -7.39 14.83 6.71
C ALA A 507 -7.12 13.44 6.15
N ASP A 508 -6.21 13.35 5.18
CA ASP A 508 -5.72 12.09 4.62
C ASP A 508 -4.20 12.06 4.55
N THR A 509 -3.57 11.80 5.68
CA THR A 509 -2.12 11.64 5.86
C THR A 509 -1.33 12.93 5.61
N ASP A 510 -1.31 13.44 4.39
CA ASP A 510 -0.55 14.59 3.90
C ASP A 510 -1.44 15.76 3.47
N SER A 511 -2.75 15.63 3.57
CA SER A 511 -3.70 16.68 3.22
C SER A 511 -4.63 17.05 4.36
N ILE A 512 -5.07 18.32 4.37
CA ILE A 512 -6.19 18.81 5.17
C ILE A 512 -7.23 19.44 4.23
N HIS A 513 -8.49 19.19 4.52
CA HIS A 513 -9.65 19.72 3.80
C HIS A 513 -10.49 20.55 4.74
N CYS A 514 -10.64 21.82 4.42
CA CYS A 514 -11.33 22.79 5.27
C CYS A 514 -12.42 23.49 4.45
N ASP A 515 -13.62 23.67 5.01
CA ASP A 515 -14.65 24.52 4.42
C ASP A 515 -14.35 26.01 4.71
N LEU A 516 -13.17 26.42 4.31
CA LEU A 516 -12.63 27.78 4.40
C LEU A 516 -12.05 28.20 3.03
N PRO A 517 -12.16 29.45 2.65
CA PRO A 517 -11.46 29.94 1.48
C PRO A 517 -9.94 30.00 1.73
N PRO A 518 -9.11 30.01 0.67
CA PRO A 518 -7.64 29.86 0.78
C PRO A 518 -6.97 30.84 1.73
N GLU A 519 -7.41 32.09 1.74
CA GLU A 519 -6.86 33.16 2.57
C GLU A 519 -7.15 33.01 4.06
N LYS A 520 -8.08 32.14 4.44
CA LYS A 520 -8.43 31.83 5.84
C LYS A 520 -7.76 30.57 6.37
N ILE A 521 -7.03 29.85 5.54
CA ILE A 521 -6.24 28.69 6.00
C ILE A 521 -5.03 29.21 6.79
N THR A 522 -4.89 28.77 8.03
CA THR A 522 -3.87 29.25 8.98
C THR A 522 -3.00 28.10 9.49
N GLY A 523 -1.90 28.47 10.19
CA GLY A 523 -1.01 27.49 10.83
C GLY A 523 -0.19 26.64 9.86
N ILE A 524 -0.11 27.04 8.58
CA ILE A 524 0.69 26.39 7.56
C ILE A 524 1.61 27.39 6.86
N ARG A 525 2.78 26.92 6.44
CA ARG A 525 3.67 27.65 5.54
C ARG A 525 3.38 27.22 4.11
N VAL A 526 2.93 28.13 3.27
CA VAL A 526 2.58 27.83 1.88
C VAL A 526 3.77 28.07 0.97
N HIS A 527 4.13 27.07 0.17
CA HIS A 527 5.11 27.18 -0.93
C HIS A 527 4.89 26.01 -1.90
N ASP A 528 5.05 26.26 -3.22
CA ASP A 528 4.69 25.26 -4.25
C ASP A 528 5.56 23.99 -4.27
N LYS A 529 6.80 24.07 -3.81
CA LYS A 529 7.80 23.00 -4.03
C LYS A 529 8.68 22.68 -2.83
N ASP A 530 8.84 23.61 -1.87
CA ASP A 530 9.76 23.43 -0.75
C ASP A 530 9.30 22.35 0.22
N PHE A 531 10.26 21.62 0.80
CA PHE A 531 9.99 20.70 1.88
C PHE A 531 9.44 21.42 3.11
N CYS A 532 8.70 20.70 3.93
CA CYS A 532 8.04 21.21 5.13
C CYS A 532 7.06 22.37 4.86
N CYS A 533 6.62 22.51 3.62
CA CYS A 533 5.63 23.50 3.21
C CYS A 533 4.39 22.81 2.65
N TRP A 534 3.30 23.54 2.70
CA TRP A 534 2.01 23.15 2.17
C TRP A 534 1.77 23.81 0.82
N LYS A 535 1.06 23.14 -0.04
CA LYS A 535 0.52 23.66 -1.28
C LYS A 535 -1.00 23.75 -1.15
N LEU A 536 -1.61 24.85 -1.56
CA LEU A 536 -3.04 24.96 -1.71
C LEU A 536 -3.42 24.27 -3.03
N GLU A 537 -3.73 22.95 -2.95
CA GLU A 537 -3.85 22.07 -4.11
C GLU A 537 -5.10 22.35 -4.92
N SER A 538 -6.24 22.53 -4.25
CA SER A 538 -7.52 22.78 -4.91
C SER A 538 -8.46 23.61 -4.05
N CYS A 539 -9.37 24.34 -4.75
CA CYS A 539 -10.57 24.89 -4.12
C CYS A 539 -11.79 24.21 -4.73
N TRP A 540 -12.80 24.01 -3.89
CA TRP A 540 -14.05 23.36 -4.28
C TRP A 540 -15.25 24.17 -3.76
N ASP A 541 -16.31 24.21 -4.55
CA ASP A 541 -17.56 24.86 -4.14
C ASP A 541 -18.44 23.95 -3.30
N THR A 542 -18.31 22.62 -3.48
CA THR A 542 -19.12 21.62 -2.81
C THR A 542 -18.28 20.37 -2.54
N ALA A 543 -18.42 19.78 -1.34
CA ALA A 543 -17.83 18.49 -1.01
C ALA A 543 -18.69 17.66 -0.07
N VAL A 544 -18.53 16.33 -0.13
CA VAL A 544 -19.12 15.36 0.81
C VAL A 544 -18.03 14.40 1.25
N PHE A 545 -17.74 14.36 2.55
CA PHE A 545 -16.83 13.43 3.19
C PHE A 545 -17.62 12.33 3.89
N VAL A 546 -17.41 11.06 3.53
CA VAL A 546 -18.19 9.95 4.08
C VAL A 546 -17.44 9.22 5.18
N ARG A 547 -16.17 8.91 4.93
CA ARG A 547 -15.26 8.25 5.86
C ARG A 547 -13.81 8.45 5.42
N GLN A 548 -12.88 7.91 6.19
CA GLN A 548 -11.47 7.88 5.79
C GLN A 548 -11.31 7.34 4.36
N LYS A 549 -10.57 8.06 3.52
CA LYS A 549 -10.28 7.73 2.11
C LYS A 549 -11.53 7.56 1.22
N THR A 550 -12.63 8.25 1.58
CA THR A 550 -13.87 8.19 0.80
C THR A 550 -14.59 9.54 0.86
N TYR A 551 -14.48 10.31 -0.23
CA TYR A 551 -15.09 11.63 -0.37
C TYR A 551 -15.28 12.00 -1.84
N ILE A 552 -16.09 13.02 -2.10
CA ILE A 552 -16.29 13.68 -3.40
C ILE A 552 -16.16 15.18 -3.24
N GLU A 553 -15.44 15.83 -4.13
CA GLU A 553 -15.26 17.28 -4.21
C GLU A 553 -15.61 17.77 -5.61
N HIS A 554 -16.34 18.88 -5.72
CA HIS A 554 -16.55 19.60 -6.97
C HIS A 554 -15.52 20.71 -7.06
N VAL A 555 -14.41 20.41 -7.73
CA VAL A 555 -13.23 21.27 -7.81
C VAL A 555 -13.44 22.37 -8.84
N THR A 556 -13.14 23.61 -8.45
CA THR A 556 -13.26 24.82 -9.26
C THR A 556 -11.93 25.50 -9.56
N HIS A 557 -10.92 25.26 -8.70
CA HIS A 557 -9.56 25.79 -8.87
C HIS A 557 -8.52 24.70 -8.55
N ASN A 558 -7.46 24.68 -9.33
CA ASN A 558 -6.24 23.92 -9.02
C ASN A 558 -5.08 24.89 -8.90
N ASP A 559 -4.25 24.74 -7.86
CA ASP A 559 -3.12 25.64 -7.61
C ASP A 559 -3.53 27.13 -7.56
N LEU A 560 -4.73 27.39 -7.05
CA LEU A 560 -5.41 28.71 -7.02
C LEU A 560 -5.82 29.29 -8.40
N GLU A 561 -5.56 28.55 -9.47
CA GLU A 561 -5.97 28.95 -10.82
C GLU A 561 -7.33 28.34 -11.17
N PRO A 562 -8.25 29.10 -11.76
CA PRO A 562 -9.55 28.59 -12.18
C PRO A 562 -9.41 27.45 -13.20
N VAL A 563 -10.20 26.39 -13.04
CA VAL A 563 -10.28 25.29 -14.00
C VAL A 563 -11.72 25.07 -14.45
N VAL A 564 -11.91 24.35 -15.55
CA VAL A 564 -13.24 23.83 -15.88
C VAL A 564 -13.68 22.93 -14.71
N PRO A 565 -14.77 23.25 -14.03
CA PRO A 565 -15.19 22.49 -12.83
C PRO A 565 -15.34 21.00 -13.10
N TYR A 566 -14.87 20.18 -12.19
CA TYR A 566 -14.96 18.72 -12.28
C TYR A 566 -15.17 18.10 -10.90
N TYR A 567 -15.74 16.88 -10.88
CA TYR A 567 -15.88 16.12 -9.66
C TYR A 567 -14.69 15.18 -9.46
N ASP A 568 -14.01 15.28 -8.32
CA ASP A 568 -12.97 14.35 -7.89
C ASP A 568 -13.54 13.37 -6.85
N ILE A 569 -13.62 12.08 -7.22
CA ILE A 569 -14.07 11.01 -6.34
C ILE A 569 -12.86 10.24 -5.81
N LYS A 570 -12.62 10.32 -4.52
CA LYS A 570 -11.69 9.44 -3.81
C LYS A 570 -12.52 8.39 -3.05
N ALA A 571 -12.32 7.12 -3.40
CA ALA A 571 -12.96 6.01 -2.70
C ALA A 571 -12.02 4.80 -2.73
N CYS A 572 -11.41 4.51 -1.58
CA CYS A 572 -10.45 3.42 -1.46
C CYS A 572 -11.13 2.07 -1.76
N GLY A 573 -10.60 1.33 -2.74
CA GLY A 573 -11.13 0.04 -3.19
C GLY A 573 -12.16 0.13 -4.33
N MET A 574 -12.71 1.29 -4.63
CA MET A 574 -13.60 1.47 -5.77
C MET A 574 -12.80 1.47 -7.09
N PRO A 575 -13.18 0.66 -8.09
CA PRO A 575 -12.55 0.69 -9.41
C PRO A 575 -12.68 2.06 -10.09
N ALA A 576 -11.69 2.45 -10.91
CA ALA A 576 -11.74 3.68 -11.69
C ALA A 576 -12.98 3.72 -12.60
N ARG A 577 -13.27 2.62 -13.30
CA ARG A 577 -14.48 2.46 -14.13
C ARG A 577 -15.78 2.79 -13.36
N SER A 578 -15.86 2.34 -12.11
CA SER A 578 -17.05 2.57 -11.29
C SER A 578 -17.19 4.02 -10.84
N LYS A 579 -16.06 4.73 -10.66
CA LYS A 579 -16.06 6.18 -10.43
C LYS A 579 -16.54 6.93 -11.68
N GLU A 580 -16.03 6.56 -12.86
CA GLU A 580 -16.45 7.13 -14.14
C GLU A 580 -17.96 6.90 -14.36
N LEU A 581 -18.47 5.69 -14.07
CA LEU A 581 -19.90 5.37 -14.16
C LEU A 581 -20.75 6.22 -13.21
N LEU A 582 -20.28 6.44 -11.99
CA LEU A 582 -20.98 7.32 -11.03
C LEU A 582 -21.04 8.76 -11.53
N LEU A 583 -19.91 9.27 -12.04
CA LEU A 583 -19.84 10.63 -12.61
C LEU A 583 -20.74 10.78 -13.84
N SER A 584 -20.70 9.84 -14.77
CA SER A 584 -21.57 9.83 -15.95
C SER A 584 -23.05 9.77 -15.58
N SER A 585 -23.40 8.99 -14.57
CA SER A 585 -24.77 8.90 -14.05
C SER A 585 -25.24 10.25 -13.45
N MET A 586 -24.38 10.86 -12.63
CA MET A 586 -24.68 12.14 -11.98
C MET A 586 -24.83 13.27 -12.98
N LEU A 587 -23.96 13.31 -14.02
CA LEU A 587 -24.00 14.33 -15.07
C LEU A 587 -25.06 14.07 -16.15
N GLY A 588 -25.82 12.98 -16.07
CA GLY A 588 -26.78 12.59 -17.08
C GLY A 588 -26.16 12.24 -18.46
N THR A 589 -24.87 11.99 -18.49
CA THR A 589 -24.10 11.67 -19.70
C THR A 589 -23.86 10.17 -19.88
N ALA A 590 -24.36 9.33 -18.97
CA ALA A 590 -24.22 7.89 -19.05
C ALA A 590 -24.87 7.35 -20.33
N LYS A 591 -24.05 6.84 -21.24
CA LYS A 591 -24.51 6.21 -22.49
C LYS A 591 -24.51 4.70 -22.30
N MET A 592 -25.51 4.04 -22.87
CA MET A 592 -25.55 2.56 -22.94
C MET A 592 -24.28 1.98 -23.60
N SER A 593 -23.62 2.75 -24.47
CA SER A 593 -22.36 2.36 -25.12
C SER A 593 -21.14 2.33 -24.16
N GLU A 594 -21.23 2.94 -22.97
CA GLU A 594 -20.17 2.93 -21.96
C GLU A 594 -20.30 1.73 -21.00
N CYS A 595 -21.44 1.06 -21.01
CA CYS A 595 -21.67 -0.19 -20.30
C CYS A 595 -20.95 -1.32 -21.04
N LYS A 596 -19.88 -1.85 -20.42
CA LYS A 596 -19.05 -2.90 -21.02
C LYS A 596 -19.57 -4.32 -20.76
N THR A 597 -20.50 -4.46 -19.82
CA THR A 597 -21.09 -5.74 -19.45
C THR A 597 -22.61 -5.65 -19.30
N VAL A 598 -23.29 -6.80 -19.38
CA VAL A 598 -24.75 -6.91 -19.12
C VAL A 598 -25.06 -6.46 -17.68
N GLU A 599 -24.13 -6.70 -16.75
CA GLU A 599 -24.24 -6.31 -15.35
C GLU A 599 -24.14 -4.78 -15.18
N ASP A 600 -23.33 -4.09 -15.96
CA ASP A 600 -23.30 -2.62 -16.00
C ASP A 600 -24.66 -2.06 -16.45
N LEU A 601 -25.27 -2.69 -17.48
CA LEU A 601 -26.63 -2.36 -17.95
C LEU A 601 -27.69 -2.69 -16.88
N GLN A 602 -27.61 -3.85 -16.26
CA GLN A 602 -28.51 -4.23 -15.18
C GLN A 602 -28.37 -3.31 -13.99
N PHE A 603 -27.14 -2.90 -13.65
CA PHE A 603 -26.90 -1.93 -12.60
C PHE A 603 -27.51 -0.56 -12.93
N LEU A 604 -27.39 -0.09 -14.17
CA LEU A 604 -27.99 1.17 -14.62
C LEU A 604 -29.52 1.10 -14.64
N PHE A 605 -30.15 -0.04 -14.96
CA PHE A 605 -31.57 -0.18 -15.17
C PHE A 605 -32.36 -0.89 -14.03
N SER A 606 -31.75 -1.85 -13.33
CA SER A 606 -32.44 -2.64 -12.31
C SER A 606 -32.43 -2.04 -10.92
N SER A 607 -31.57 -1.08 -10.71
CA SER A 607 -31.47 -0.44 -9.41
C SER A 607 -32.52 0.64 -9.23
N GLY A 608 -33.79 0.38 -9.29
CA GLY A 608 -34.77 1.29 -8.70
C GLY A 608 -34.35 1.84 -7.31
N LYS A 609 -33.11 1.58 -6.90
CA LYS A 609 -32.39 1.96 -5.68
C LYS A 609 -30.99 2.47 -6.00
N ARG A 610 -30.90 3.78 -6.28
CA ARG A 610 -29.71 4.61 -6.07
C ARG A 610 -28.55 4.44 -7.05
N ILE A 611 -28.74 4.80 -8.29
CA ILE A 611 -27.71 5.46 -9.07
C ILE A 611 -27.52 6.85 -8.46
N MET A 612 -26.26 7.26 -8.28
CA MET A 612 -25.95 8.62 -7.82
C MET A 612 -26.49 9.64 -8.83
N ARG A 613 -27.54 10.39 -8.46
CA ARG A 613 -28.13 11.46 -9.28
C ARG A 613 -27.54 12.81 -8.96
N THR A 614 -27.17 12.99 -7.70
CA THR A 614 -26.51 14.19 -7.18
C THR A 614 -25.39 13.75 -6.22
N TYR A 615 -24.52 14.66 -5.84
CA TYR A 615 -23.47 14.41 -4.84
C TYR A 615 -24.04 14.03 -3.46
N ASP A 616 -25.29 14.40 -3.16
CA ASP A 616 -25.98 14.00 -1.91
C ASP A 616 -26.27 12.49 -1.84
N ASP A 617 -26.27 11.80 -2.99
CA ASP A 617 -26.35 10.34 -3.05
C ASP A 617 -25.01 9.63 -2.73
N PHE A 618 -23.92 10.38 -2.57
CA PHE A 618 -22.61 9.84 -2.20
C PHE A 618 -22.56 9.53 -0.70
N ILE A 619 -23.32 8.54 -0.29
CA ILE A 619 -23.54 8.16 1.10
C ILE A 619 -23.27 6.68 1.35
N PRO A 620 -23.09 6.26 2.61
CA PRO A 620 -22.99 4.86 2.98
C PRO A 620 -24.13 4.02 2.41
N GLY A 621 -23.79 2.82 1.94
CA GLY A 621 -24.73 1.92 1.27
C GLY A 621 -24.75 2.06 -0.25
N LEU A 622 -24.12 3.08 -0.84
CA LEU A 622 -23.92 3.17 -2.29
C LEU A 622 -23.16 1.93 -2.77
N LYS A 623 -23.73 1.22 -3.75
CA LYS A 623 -23.20 -0.02 -4.29
C LYS A 623 -22.90 0.15 -5.77
N VAL A 624 -21.68 -0.18 -6.17
CA VAL A 624 -21.23 -0.10 -7.57
C VAL A 624 -20.53 -1.40 -7.98
N PRO A 625 -20.44 -1.71 -9.29
CA PRO A 625 -19.65 -2.85 -9.75
C PRO A 625 -18.23 -2.80 -9.23
N GLY A 626 -17.74 -3.94 -8.75
CA GLY A 626 -16.37 -4.11 -8.27
C GLY A 626 -15.43 -4.54 -9.40
N LYS A 627 -14.28 -5.08 -9.02
CA LYS A 627 -13.35 -5.71 -9.95
C LYS A 627 -13.74 -7.17 -10.12
N LEU A 628 -13.66 -7.70 -11.36
CA LEU A 628 -13.67 -9.14 -11.60
C LEU A 628 -12.55 -9.78 -10.77
N ARG A 629 -12.89 -10.81 -10.02
CA ARG A 629 -11.97 -11.51 -9.14
C ARG A 629 -11.78 -12.95 -9.63
N PRO A 630 -10.57 -13.37 -10.01
CA PRO A 630 -10.31 -14.77 -10.28
C PRO A 630 -10.39 -15.57 -8.98
N VAL A 631 -11.22 -16.57 -8.97
CA VAL A 631 -11.41 -17.51 -7.86
C VAL A 631 -11.13 -18.90 -8.38
N ARG A 632 -10.19 -19.59 -7.75
CA ARG A 632 -9.91 -21.00 -8.06
C ARG A 632 -10.99 -21.87 -7.46
N ILE A 633 -11.52 -22.76 -8.28
CA ILE A 633 -12.49 -23.77 -7.90
C ILE A 633 -11.91 -25.14 -8.27
N PRO A 634 -12.40 -26.25 -7.72
CA PRO A 634 -12.04 -27.57 -8.20
C PRO A 634 -12.29 -27.68 -9.72
N GLY A 635 -11.20 -28.00 -10.48
CA GLY A 635 -11.25 -28.10 -11.92
C GLY A 635 -11.09 -26.83 -12.74
N GLY A 636 -10.80 -25.68 -12.14
CA GLY A 636 -10.50 -24.47 -12.92
C GLY A 636 -10.49 -23.16 -12.15
N VAL A 637 -10.65 -22.07 -12.90
CA VAL A 637 -10.77 -20.71 -12.40
C VAL A 637 -12.07 -20.11 -12.92
N ILE A 638 -12.81 -19.42 -12.08
CA ILE A 638 -13.95 -18.58 -12.46
C ILE A 638 -13.62 -17.11 -12.24
N LEU A 639 -14.15 -16.24 -13.08
CA LEU A 639 -14.15 -14.78 -12.82
C LEU A 639 -15.43 -14.41 -12.11
N GLN A 640 -15.32 -14.14 -10.82
CA GLN A 640 -16.45 -13.77 -10.00
C GLN A 640 -16.66 -12.24 -10.04
N ASP A 641 -17.88 -11.83 -10.34
CA ASP A 641 -18.30 -10.44 -10.19
C ASP A 641 -18.27 -10.06 -8.72
N THR A 642 -17.80 -8.85 -8.45
CA THR A 642 -17.79 -8.28 -7.12
C THR A 642 -18.49 -6.94 -7.12
N PHE A 643 -18.96 -6.52 -5.94
CA PHE A 643 -19.50 -5.19 -5.73
C PHE A 643 -18.64 -4.44 -4.72
N PHE A 644 -18.44 -3.17 -5.01
CA PHE A 644 -17.95 -2.24 -4.01
C PHE A 644 -19.16 -1.63 -3.32
N THR A 645 -19.23 -1.77 -2.00
CA THR A 645 -20.27 -1.11 -1.19
C THR A 645 -19.60 -0.08 -0.31
N MET A 646 -20.05 1.16 -0.39
CA MET A 646 -19.59 2.22 0.49
C MET A 646 -20.07 1.92 1.90
N ARG A 647 -19.15 1.79 2.84
CA ARG A 647 -19.44 1.47 4.24
C ARG A 647 -19.56 2.74 5.07
N ASN A 648 -20.21 2.65 6.21
CA ASN A 648 -20.17 3.68 7.24
C ASN A 648 -18.74 3.85 7.79
N SER A 649 -18.45 5.01 8.36
CA SER A 649 -17.24 5.30 9.13
C SER A 649 -17.09 4.37 10.33
#